data_2eeb7a2a0164588c90c98f3f7e3d4470
#
_entry.id   2eeb7a2a0164588c90c98f3f7e3d4470
#
_cell.length_a   1.000
_cell.length_b   1.000
_cell.length_c   1.000
_cell.angle_alpha   90.00
_cell.angle_beta   90.00
_cell.angle_gamma   90.00
#
_symmetry.space_group_name_H-M   'P 1'
#
loop_
_entity.id
_entity.type
_entity.pdbx_description
1 polymer ?
#
loop_
_entity_poly.entity_id
_entity_poly.type
_entity_poly.pdbx_seq_one_letter_code
_entity_poly.pdbx_strand_id
1 'polypeptide(L)'
;MKNERIKRYTNEIRTKNFIIRKISNPNNCKNRVDGLIPGGDRSNSYVWAMAETKKYIYIGSNRNLLLNSINLFITNDTLANVITKLVFRGDVPTDVDDNSARIFRYNKSTKKIELVYKSETDSDGIVYETGYRSAITFKASNEDSESVYMGGFGPKYARILKFKDNFVIGIDNPEVVFFDESGFASIRSMEIYNNKLYFGMMIIDSDLVIMESENPSKDNWNVVANLNSFQNIPNVDQLSTGFGGIFDLIDYNGYLYSIIGSGSKPLEESGFLVFKGNPIETINEYDSNFDWNWQIIVGPGAKYEAGLGIPYHAVATPFKYTACDGNEYVYVGTFSNIIYAIQRMTQFDFSYLYESFKTPTTLYRFDENDNWDLVIGTPNDSQSFETALGNYKAGFVSKCSNIDYSSNQYIWRMSNYNDKLFLGTFDSSTLYDYLIPKNIPCPLNNFKEILKFLLNYLIQLKIINSSKAYNIIDLFKNYTNLSNTPDKISLVYACSHSNEMKPSEYLEEHINNLTINAHLNLLSYFNAFLPDDLSTEITELISDINFVNCGNYLNKNVLSALDMISKKFPYDTINDDEKYLELIYENLSYYFGDGTVDAIRNAIDKCNNNKENLILLISKIKNYLNSDKIARQIYYIKEIRKMLDNSLSGFDFFVSNDGLNFSRITRNGFNDKFNYGLRTFISSNDGLYIGTANPFYGGQLWKLTEI
;
A
#
# COMPACT_ATOMS: atom_id res chain seq x y z
N MET A 1 -2.51 -4.47 -25.75
CA MET A 1 -1.14 -4.79 -25.29
C MET A 1 -0.03 -4.50 -26.32
N LYS A 2 -0.11 -4.90 -27.59
CA LYS A 2 0.96 -4.60 -28.58
C LYS A 2 1.18 -3.08 -28.81
N ASN A 3 0.13 -2.29 -28.93
CA ASN A 3 0.21 -0.84 -29.19
C ASN A 3 0.67 -0.02 -27.97
N GLU A 4 0.43 -0.49 -26.76
CA GLU A 4 0.87 0.20 -25.53
C GLU A 4 2.37 0.03 -25.27
N ARG A 5 2.96 -1.09 -25.72
CA ARG A 5 4.39 -1.37 -25.58
C ARG A 5 5.26 -0.50 -26.51
N ILE A 6 4.76 -0.11 -27.67
CA ILE A 6 5.51 0.71 -28.64
C ILE A 6 5.75 2.12 -28.10
N LYS A 7 4.84 2.69 -27.32
CA LYS A 7 4.97 4.04 -26.75
C LYS A 7 6.05 4.19 -25.65
N ARG A 8 6.53 3.09 -25.06
CA ARG A 8 7.57 3.11 -24.01
C ARG A 8 8.99 3.40 -24.50
N TYR A 9 9.19 3.45 -25.79
CA TYR A 9 10.51 3.60 -26.39
C TYR A 9 10.82 5.02 -26.86
N THR A 10 10.12 6.00 -26.30
CA THR A 10 10.49 7.40 -26.53
C THR A 10 11.81 7.68 -25.83
N ASN A 11 12.84 8.02 -26.58
CA ASN A 11 14.17 8.34 -26.08
C ASN A 11 14.40 9.82 -25.94
N GLU A 12 13.57 10.62 -26.57
CA GLU A 12 13.68 12.06 -26.58
C GLU A 12 12.30 12.70 -26.61
N ILE A 13 12.11 13.71 -25.79
CA ILE A 13 10.96 14.60 -25.78
C ILE A 13 11.48 16.01 -26.06
N ARG A 14 10.87 16.69 -27.02
CA ARG A 14 11.17 18.08 -27.33
C ARG A 14 9.97 18.95 -27.02
N THR A 15 10.22 20.00 -26.27
CA THR A 15 9.28 21.10 -26.06
C THR A 15 9.83 22.37 -26.70
N LYS A 16 9.14 23.47 -26.53
CA LYS A 16 9.62 24.78 -27.04
C LYS A 16 10.96 25.18 -26.41
N ASN A 17 11.18 24.86 -25.14
CA ASN A 17 12.31 25.36 -24.35
C ASN A 17 13.29 24.26 -23.90
N PHE A 18 12.90 22.97 -23.99
CA PHE A 18 13.66 21.88 -23.40
C PHE A 18 13.78 20.67 -24.31
N ILE A 19 14.93 20.02 -24.24
CA ILE A 19 15.15 18.66 -24.75
C ILE A 19 15.34 17.74 -23.55
N ILE A 20 14.52 16.68 -23.48
CA ILE A 20 14.58 15.69 -22.41
C ILE A 20 14.96 14.36 -23.05
N ARG A 21 16.15 13.83 -22.71
CA ARG A 21 16.68 12.59 -23.30
C ARG A 21 16.78 11.50 -22.25
N LYS A 22 16.31 10.30 -22.61
CA LYS A 22 16.52 9.10 -21.82
C LYS A 22 17.99 8.68 -21.94
N ILE A 23 18.67 8.54 -20.83
CA ILE A 23 20.08 8.14 -20.76
C ILE A 23 20.28 6.77 -20.12
N SER A 24 19.30 6.24 -19.41
CA SER A 24 19.30 4.83 -18.99
C SER A 24 19.14 3.94 -20.20
N ASN A 25 19.82 2.79 -20.15
CA ASN A 25 19.72 1.85 -21.23
C ASN A 25 18.55 0.90 -21.00
N PRO A 26 17.53 0.99 -21.76
CA PRO A 26 16.81 -0.17 -22.25
C PRO A 26 16.02 0.11 -23.49
N ASN A 27 16.59 0.88 -24.33
CA ASN A 27 16.13 0.98 -25.70
C ASN A 27 16.39 -0.33 -26.47
N ASN A 28 16.74 -1.40 -25.77
CA ASN A 28 16.90 -2.69 -26.36
C ASN A 28 15.52 -3.31 -26.58
N CYS A 29 14.96 -3.03 -27.76
CA CYS A 29 13.67 -3.57 -28.20
C CYS A 29 13.58 -5.10 -28.12
N LYS A 30 14.70 -5.82 -28.04
CA LYS A 30 14.72 -7.28 -27.97
C LYS A 30 14.27 -7.80 -26.61
N ASN A 31 14.65 -7.15 -25.52
CA ASN A 31 14.39 -7.65 -24.17
C ASN A 31 13.18 -6.99 -23.50
N ARG A 32 12.65 -5.88 -24.02
CA ARG A 32 11.43 -5.16 -23.55
C ARG A 32 11.44 -4.79 -22.07
N VAL A 33 12.59 -4.66 -21.47
CA VAL A 33 12.78 -4.42 -20.05
C VAL A 33 13.57 -3.13 -19.90
N ASP A 34 12.97 -2.16 -19.25
CA ASP A 34 13.62 -0.91 -18.92
C ASP A 34 14.39 -1.08 -17.60
N GLY A 35 15.67 -0.72 -17.59
CA GLY A 35 16.52 -0.80 -16.42
C GLY A 35 17.73 0.09 -16.55
N LEU A 36 18.52 0.16 -15.48
CA LEU A 36 19.71 0.99 -15.42
C LEU A 36 20.97 0.26 -15.95
N ILE A 37 20.87 -1.03 -16.24
CA ILE A 37 21.98 -1.84 -16.78
C ILE A 37 21.73 -2.23 -18.23
N PRO A 38 22.81 -2.55 -18.99
CA PRO A 38 22.67 -3.12 -20.33
C PRO A 38 21.83 -4.41 -20.31
N GLY A 39 20.81 -4.48 -21.16
CA GLY A 39 19.86 -5.59 -21.19
C GLY A 39 18.62 -5.40 -20.32
N GLY A 40 18.62 -4.38 -19.46
CA GLY A 40 17.51 -4.01 -18.61
C GLY A 40 17.30 -4.94 -17.42
N ASP A 41 16.90 -4.38 -16.30
CA ASP A 41 16.47 -5.12 -15.12
C ASP A 41 15.26 -4.40 -14.51
N ARG A 42 14.05 -4.90 -14.84
CA ARG A 42 12.78 -4.29 -14.43
C ARG A 42 12.56 -4.31 -12.90
N SER A 43 13.28 -5.19 -12.20
CA SER A 43 13.20 -5.28 -10.74
C SER A 43 13.84 -4.09 -10.04
N ASN A 44 14.71 -3.31 -10.70
CA ASN A 44 15.17 -2.01 -10.22
C ASN A 44 14.03 -0.98 -10.38
N SER A 45 13.09 -1.02 -9.47
CA SER A 45 11.80 -0.32 -9.58
C SER A 45 11.92 1.20 -9.61
N TYR A 46 12.89 1.75 -8.85
CA TYR A 46 13.09 3.19 -8.70
C TYR A 46 14.54 3.59 -8.89
N VAL A 47 14.74 4.74 -9.51
CA VAL A 47 15.90 5.58 -9.27
C VAL A 47 15.59 6.33 -7.97
N TRP A 48 15.97 5.73 -6.82
CA TRP A 48 15.44 6.16 -5.53
C TRP A 48 16.25 7.27 -4.86
N ALA A 49 17.55 7.24 -5.07
CA ALA A 49 18.48 8.25 -4.60
C ALA A 49 19.50 8.59 -5.68
N MET A 50 19.98 9.83 -5.72
CA MET A 50 21.09 10.25 -6.57
C MET A 50 22.00 11.22 -5.83
N ALA A 51 23.30 11.13 -6.11
CA ALA A 51 24.31 12.08 -5.67
C ALA A 51 25.31 12.34 -6.81
N GLU A 52 25.81 13.57 -6.89
CA GLU A 52 26.72 13.98 -7.95
C GLU A 52 28.16 14.12 -7.44
N THR A 53 29.10 13.62 -8.21
CA THR A 53 30.52 14.01 -8.10
C THR A 53 30.95 14.73 -9.37
N LYS A 54 32.16 15.24 -9.39
CA LYS A 54 32.69 15.91 -10.59
C LYS A 54 32.59 15.03 -11.86
N LYS A 55 32.76 13.70 -11.73
CA LYS A 55 32.80 12.78 -12.86
C LYS A 55 31.52 11.96 -13.04
N TYR A 56 30.79 11.70 -11.99
CA TYR A 56 29.73 10.71 -11.96
C TYR A 56 28.44 11.24 -11.36
N ILE A 57 27.31 10.68 -11.78
CA ILE A 57 26.06 10.66 -11.03
C ILE A 57 25.90 9.26 -10.46
N TYR A 58 25.97 9.14 -9.13
CA TYR A 58 25.66 7.89 -8.42
C TYR A 58 24.15 7.74 -8.27
N ILE A 59 23.68 6.50 -8.36
CA ILE A 59 22.26 6.17 -8.45
C ILE A 59 22.00 4.99 -7.53
N GLY A 60 21.23 5.22 -6.46
CA GLY A 60 20.70 4.16 -5.60
C GLY A 60 19.35 3.67 -6.13
N SER A 61 19.24 2.37 -6.38
CA SER A 61 18.00 1.75 -6.81
C SER A 61 17.24 1.09 -5.65
N ASN A 62 15.95 0.82 -5.87
CA ASN A 62 15.17 -0.09 -5.05
C ASN A 62 14.73 -1.29 -5.89
N ARG A 63 14.74 -2.48 -5.27
CA ARG A 63 14.30 -3.73 -5.92
C ARG A 63 12.89 -4.11 -5.50
N ASN A 64 12.06 -4.42 -6.48
CA ASN A 64 10.72 -5.01 -6.30
C ASN A 64 9.81 -4.25 -5.30
N LEU A 65 9.96 -2.90 -5.17
CA LEU A 65 9.31 -2.12 -4.11
C LEU A 65 7.80 -2.35 -4.04
N LEU A 66 7.10 -2.27 -5.16
CA LEU A 66 5.64 -2.41 -5.18
C LEU A 66 5.21 -3.82 -4.75
N LEU A 67 5.93 -4.86 -5.21
CA LEU A 67 5.69 -6.24 -4.81
C LEU A 67 5.93 -6.44 -3.32
N ASN A 68 7.08 -5.96 -2.82
CA ASN A 68 7.44 -6.06 -1.41
C ASN A 68 6.46 -5.28 -0.52
N SER A 69 6.00 -4.10 -0.97
CA SER A 69 4.99 -3.31 -0.26
C SER A 69 3.64 -4.02 -0.19
N ILE A 70 3.18 -4.63 -1.30
CA ILE A 70 1.93 -5.42 -1.29
C ILE A 70 2.03 -6.56 -0.27
N ASN A 71 3.13 -7.31 -0.28
CA ASN A 71 3.33 -8.44 0.64
C ASN A 71 3.49 -7.99 2.10
N LEU A 72 4.04 -6.81 2.36
CA LEU A 72 4.19 -6.27 3.71
C LEU A 72 2.86 -5.78 4.30
N PHE A 73 2.04 -5.10 3.49
CA PHE A 73 0.81 -4.45 3.98
C PHE A 73 -0.44 -5.32 3.86
N ILE A 74 -0.39 -6.42 3.12
CA ILE A 74 -1.50 -7.35 2.96
C ILE A 74 -1.10 -8.69 3.56
N THR A 75 -1.53 -8.92 4.78
CA THR A 75 -1.17 -10.11 5.57
C THR A 75 -1.78 -11.42 5.08
N ASN A 76 -2.83 -11.34 4.25
CA ASN A 76 -3.43 -12.52 3.63
C ASN A 76 -2.72 -12.84 2.30
N ASP A 77 -1.91 -13.91 2.28
CA ASP A 77 -1.10 -14.32 1.12
C ASP A 77 -1.93 -14.52 -0.16
N THR A 78 -3.12 -15.06 -0.06
CA THR A 78 -4.00 -15.27 -1.23
C THR A 78 -4.41 -13.93 -1.80
N LEU A 79 -4.80 -12.98 -0.97
CA LEU A 79 -5.20 -11.64 -1.38
C LEU A 79 -4.00 -10.84 -1.91
N ALA A 80 -2.84 -10.92 -1.25
CA ALA A 80 -1.59 -10.31 -1.72
C ALA A 80 -1.21 -10.80 -3.12
N ASN A 81 -1.25 -12.10 -3.36
CA ASN A 81 -0.99 -12.70 -4.67
C ASN A 81 -1.99 -12.24 -5.76
N VAL A 82 -3.24 -12.10 -5.39
CA VAL A 82 -4.29 -11.62 -6.31
C VAL A 82 -4.05 -10.17 -6.67
N ILE A 83 -3.84 -9.30 -5.67
CA ILE A 83 -3.59 -7.87 -5.87
C ILE A 83 -2.31 -7.67 -6.70
N THR A 84 -1.25 -8.43 -6.41
CA THR A 84 -0.02 -8.43 -7.21
C THR A 84 -0.31 -8.73 -8.68
N LYS A 85 -1.02 -9.83 -8.98
CA LYS A 85 -1.35 -10.20 -10.37
C LYS A 85 -2.20 -9.13 -11.08
N LEU A 86 -3.10 -8.47 -10.36
CA LEU A 86 -3.91 -7.39 -10.92
C LEU A 86 -3.10 -6.15 -11.19
N VAL A 87 -2.37 -5.64 -10.20
CA VAL A 87 -1.56 -4.43 -10.31
C VAL A 87 -0.54 -4.58 -11.44
N PHE A 88 0.14 -5.72 -11.52
CA PHE A 88 1.08 -6.04 -12.59
C PHE A 88 0.42 -6.57 -13.88
N ARG A 89 -0.92 -6.67 -13.93
CA ARG A 89 -1.68 -7.11 -15.12
C ARG A 89 -1.29 -8.53 -15.61
N GLY A 90 -0.92 -9.39 -14.67
CA GLY A 90 -0.40 -10.72 -14.93
C GLY A 90 1.04 -10.76 -15.42
N ASP A 91 1.70 -9.61 -15.58
CA ASP A 91 3.11 -9.49 -15.99
C ASP A 91 4.00 -9.18 -14.78
N VAL A 92 3.94 -10.04 -13.76
CA VAL A 92 4.74 -9.92 -12.52
C VAL A 92 6.23 -10.10 -12.85
N PRO A 93 7.15 -9.34 -12.22
CA PRO A 93 8.58 -9.61 -12.34
C PRO A 93 8.92 -11.07 -11.99
N THR A 94 9.85 -11.68 -12.72
CA THR A 94 10.24 -13.08 -12.52
C THR A 94 11.41 -13.24 -11.55
N ASP A 95 12.18 -12.18 -11.34
CA ASP A 95 13.35 -12.15 -10.44
C ASP A 95 12.93 -11.59 -9.07
N VAL A 96 11.93 -12.23 -8.48
CA VAL A 96 11.31 -11.79 -7.21
C VAL A 96 12.12 -12.19 -5.99
N ASP A 97 12.98 -13.20 -6.12
CA ASP A 97 13.79 -13.74 -5.03
C ASP A 97 15.06 -12.90 -4.79
N ASP A 98 15.55 -12.18 -5.82
CA ASP A 98 16.70 -11.28 -5.69
C ASP A 98 16.25 -9.88 -5.31
N ASN A 99 16.12 -9.63 -4.02
CA ASN A 99 15.77 -8.31 -3.46
C ASN A 99 16.99 -7.44 -3.12
N SER A 100 18.23 -7.88 -3.48
CA SER A 100 19.44 -7.11 -3.23
C SER A 100 19.44 -5.80 -4.00
N ALA A 101 19.46 -4.66 -3.30
CA ALA A 101 19.56 -3.34 -3.91
C ALA A 101 20.84 -3.15 -4.71
N ARG A 102 20.81 -2.24 -5.68
CA ARG A 102 21.97 -1.95 -6.54
C ARG A 102 22.29 -0.47 -6.52
N ILE A 103 23.58 -0.15 -6.57
CA ILE A 103 24.11 1.19 -6.80
C ILE A 103 24.78 1.19 -8.16
N PHE A 104 24.33 2.13 -9.00
CA PHE A 104 24.92 2.41 -10.30
C PHE A 104 25.63 3.75 -10.29
N ARG A 105 26.46 4.01 -11.31
CA ARG A 105 26.94 5.35 -11.61
C ARG A 105 26.89 5.63 -13.10
N TYR A 106 26.44 6.80 -13.45
CA TYR A 106 26.53 7.32 -14.81
C TYR A 106 27.79 8.17 -14.95
N ASN A 107 28.66 7.78 -15.88
CA ASN A 107 29.88 8.54 -16.20
C ASN A 107 29.52 9.68 -17.18
N LYS A 108 29.69 10.94 -16.72
CA LYS A 108 29.33 12.12 -17.49
C LYS A 108 30.14 12.29 -18.78
N SER A 109 31.37 11.77 -18.82
CA SER A 109 32.27 11.86 -20.00
C SER A 109 31.98 10.75 -20.99
N THR A 110 31.94 9.48 -20.56
CA THR A 110 31.77 8.33 -21.46
C THR A 110 30.32 8.05 -21.80
N LYS A 111 29.36 8.68 -21.08
CA LYS A 111 27.89 8.49 -21.22
C LYS A 111 27.45 7.05 -20.95
N LYS A 112 28.20 6.31 -20.12
CA LYS A 112 27.88 4.91 -19.75
C LYS A 112 27.36 4.82 -18.32
N ILE A 113 26.44 3.89 -18.08
CA ILE A 113 26.02 3.47 -16.75
C ILE A 113 26.74 2.18 -16.39
N GLU A 114 27.29 2.14 -15.18
CA GLU A 114 28.04 1.00 -14.64
C GLU A 114 27.40 0.57 -13.31
N LEU A 115 27.35 -0.75 -13.07
CA LEU A 115 27.00 -1.28 -11.74
C LEU A 115 28.21 -1.11 -10.82
N VAL A 116 28.01 -0.41 -9.72
CA VAL A 116 29.07 -0.10 -8.72
C VAL A 116 29.06 -1.12 -7.59
N TYR A 117 27.86 -1.42 -7.08
CA TYR A 117 27.68 -2.27 -5.91
C TYR A 117 26.33 -3.00 -5.96
N LYS A 118 26.32 -4.22 -5.47
CA LYS A 118 25.12 -5.01 -5.19
C LYS A 118 25.09 -5.30 -3.70
N SER A 119 23.98 -4.99 -3.02
CA SER A 119 23.83 -5.30 -1.60
C SER A 119 24.06 -6.78 -1.32
N GLU A 120 24.78 -7.05 -0.27
CA GLU A 120 25.12 -8.38 0.22
C GLU A 120 24.00 -8.93 1.11
N THR A 121 24.11 -10.19 1.47
CA THR A 121 23.26 -10.86 2.46
C THR A 121 24.07 -11.17 3.71
N ASP A 122 23.39 -11.23 4.87
CA ASP A 122 23.96 -11.76 6.09
C ASP A 122 24.09 -13.30 6.05
N SER A 123 24.54 -13.90 7.16
CA SER A 123 24.70 -15.35 7.29
C SER A 123 23.38 -16.13 7.16
N ASP A 124 22.25 -15.50 7.42
CA ASP A 124 20.89 -16.06 7.36
C ASP A 124 20.26 -15.88 5.96
N GLY A 125 20.99 -15.27 5.01
CA GLY A 125 20.53 -14.98 3.67
C GLY A 125 19.63 -13.75 3.57
N ILE A 126 19.53 -12.93 4.64
CA ILE A 126 18.76 -11.70 4.64
C ILE A 126 19.59 -10.59 3.98
N VAL A 127 19.01 -9.90 3.00
CA VAL A 127 19.70 -8.78 2.33
C VAL A 127 19.86 -7.61 3.29
N TYR A 128 21.02 -6.96 3.27
CA TYR A 128 21.24 -5.74 4.05
C TYR A 128 20.35 -4.61 3.56
N GLU A 129 20.29 -4.35 2.25
CA GLU A 129 19.42 -3.34 1.67
C GLU A 129 18.59 -3.91 0.51
N THR A 130 17.30 -3.59 0.52
CA THR A 130 16.39 -3.76 -0.62
C THR A 130 16.30 -2.47 -1.45
N GLY A 131 16.85 -1.36 -0.96
CA GLY A 131 16.91 -0.08 -1.65
C GLY A 131 17.86 0.92 -0.99
N TYR A 132 18.30 1.91 -1.76
CA TYR A 132 19.03 3.09 -1.26
C TYR A 132 18.13 4.31 -1.43
N ARG A 133 17.71 4.89 -0.29
CA ARG A 133 16.59 5.83 -0.25
C ARG A 133 17.01 7.29 -0.18
N SER A 134 18.22 7.54 0.32
CA SER A 134 18.87 8.86 0.35
C SER A 134 20.29 8.78 -0.15
N ALA A 135 20.80 9.88 -0.70
CA ALA A 135 22.18 10.00 -1.13
C ALA A 135 22.60 11.47 -1.07
N ILE A 136 23.84 11.70 -0.67
CA ILE A 136 24.42 13.04 -0.61
C ILE A 136 25.92 12.97 -0.89
N THR A 137 26.47 14.04 -1.44
CA THR A 137 27.91 14.25 -1.55
C THR A 137 28.34 15.14 -0.40
N PHE A 138 29.27 14.67 0.41
CA PHE A 138 29.76 15.38 1.59
C PHE A 138 31.28 15.26 1.71
N LYS A 139 31.94 16.33 2.14
CA LYS A 139 33.36 16.37 2.48
C LYS A 139 33.50 16.38 4.00
N ALA A 140 33.93 15.26 4.57
CA ALA A 140 34.23 15.17 6.00
C ALA A 140 35.39 16.09 6.40
N SER A 141 35.41 16.57 7.63
CA SER A 141 36.42 17.53 8.10
C SER A 141 37.85 16.97 8.07
N ASN A 142 38.02 15.67 8.17
CA ASN A 142 39.28 14.93 8.13
C ASN A 142 39.65 14.40 6.72
N GLU A 143 38.92 14.79 5.65
CA GLU A 143 39.17 14.33 4.30
C GLU A 143 39.52 15.45 3.33
N ASP A 144 40.37 15.14 2.35
CA ASP A 144 40.82 16.11 1.34
C ASP A 144 39.79 16.26 0.19
N SER A 145 38.94 15.26 -0.06
CA SER A 145 37.98 15.21 -1.15
C SER A 145 36.59 14.82 -0.65
N GLU A 146 35.57 15.14 -1.47
CA GLU A 146 34.20 14.73 -1.25
C GLU A 146 34.03 13.22 -1.46
N SER A 147 33.11 12.64 -0.71
CA SER A 147 32.68 11.25 -0.85
C SER A 147 31.14 11.20 -1.05
N VAL A 148 30.64 10.15 -1.68
CA VAL A 148 29.22 9.90 -1.81
C VAL A 148 28.75 9.00 -0.68
N TYR A 149 27.72 9.42 0.02
CA TYR A 149 27.05 8.66 1.08
C TYR A 149 25.69 8.17 0.59
N MET A 150 25.40 6.88 0.79
CA MET A 150 24.16 6.22 0.36
C MET A 150 23.45 5.60 1.57
N GLY A 151 22.27 6.11 1.91
CA GLY A 151 21.43 5.61 3.00
C GLY A 151 20.52 4.46 2.57
N GLY A 152 20.62 3.35 3.27
CA GLY A 152 19.94 2.11 2.99
C GLY A 152 18.51 2.06 3.49
N PHE A 153 17.77 1.12 2.91
CA PHE A 153 16.43 0.68 3.30
C PHE A 153 16.43 -0.84 3.28
N GLY A 154 16.26 -1.46 4.43
CA GLY A 154 16.38 -2.91 4.57
C GLY A 154 15.37 -3.52 5.54
N PRO A 155 15.18 -4.86 5.48
CA PRO A 155 14.21 -5.57 6.31
C PRO A 155 14.66 -5.75 7.78
N LYS A 156 15.98 -5.66 8.05
CA LYS A 156 16.57 -5.91 9.37
C LYS A 156 17.64 -4.89 9.74
N TYR A 157 18.23 -4.23 8.76
CA TYR A 157 19.40 -3.38 8.95
C TYR A 157 19.21 -1.99 8.39
N ALA A 158 19.81 -0.98 9.05
CA ALA A 158 20.05 0.34 8.50
C ALA A 158 21.56 0.54 8.31
N ARG A 159 21.99 0.87 7.07
CA ARG A 159 23.40 1.16 6.80
C ARG A 159 23.56 2.43 5.98
N ILE A 160 24.69 3.13 6.20
CA ILE A 160 25.19 4.15 5.28
C ILE A 160 26.48 3.64 4.67
N LEU A 161 26.49 3.59 3.33
CA LEU A 161 27.65 3.24 2.53
C LEU A 161 28.33 4.50 2.01
N LYS A 162 29.65 4.56 2.13
CA LYS A 162 30.50 5.66 1.65
C LYS A 162 31.37 5.21 0.48
N PHE A 163 31.32 6.01 -0.59
CA PHE A 163 32.11 5.82 -1.82
C PHE A 163 33.06 7.02 -1.98
N LYS A 164 34.35 6.78 -1.92
CA LYS A 164 35.37 7.81 -2.15
C LYS A 164 35.38 8.27 -3.61
N ASP A 165 35.83 9.49 -3.90
CA ASP A 165 35.89 10.05 -5.27
C ASP A 165 36.71 9.17 -6.25
N ASN A 166 37.75 8.50 -5.74
CA ASN A 166 38.63 7.61 -6.53
C ASN A 166 38.19 6.14 -6.53
N PHE A 167 36.95 5.82 -6.13
CA PHE A 167 36.42 4.45 -6.03
C PHE A 167 36.54 3.69 -7.35
N VAL A 168 37.20 2.51 -7.33
CA VAL A 168 37.45 1.64 -8.49
C VAL A 168 36.59 0.40 -8.41
N ILE A 169 35.66 0.25 -9.37
CA ILE A 169 34.75 -0.90 -9.46
C ILE A 169 35.55 -2.21 -9.59
N GLY A 170 35.19 -3.22 -8.78
CA GLY A 170 35.81 -4.54 -8.79
C GLY A 170 37.15 -4.63 -8.02
N ILE A 171 37.62 -3.53 -7.45
CA ILE A 171 38.80 -3.46 -6.60
C ILE A 171 38.44 -2.98 -5.20
N ASP A 172 37.72 -1.86 -5.10
CA ASP A 172 37.33 -1.26 -3.85
C ASP A 172 35.97 -1.77 -3.38
N ASN A 173 35.80 -1.85 -2.06
CA ASN A 173 34.49 -2.02 -1.41
C ASN A 173 34.05 -0.68 -0.79
N PRO A 174 32.74 -0.38 -0.77
CA PRO A 174 32.27 0.79 -0.04
C PRO A 174 32.55 0.65 1.46
N GLU A 175 32.86 1.74 2.11
CA GLU A 175 33.01 1.78 3.55
C GLU A 175 31.61 1.84 4.21
N VAL A 176 31.34 0.96 5.19
CA VAL A 176 30.15 1.03 6.02
C VAL A 176 30.42 2.03 7.15
N VAL A 177 29.88 3.23 7.04
CA VAL A 177 30.10 4.32 8.02
C VAL A 177 29.02 4.42 9.08
N PHE A 178 27.87 3.75 8.88
CA PHE A 178 26.82 3.58 9.87
C PHE A 178 26.21 2.19 9.73
N PHE A 179 25.90 1.55 10.86
CA PHE A 179 25.28 0.24 10.91
C PHE A 179 24.41 0.10 12.16
N ASP A 180 23.15 -0.25 11.97
CA ASP A 180 22.18 -0.53 13.04
C ASP A 180 21.39 -1.80 12.69
N GLU A 181 21.12 -2.66 13.69
CA GLU A 181 20.41 -3.92 13.60
C GLU A 181 19.07 -3.88 14.35
N SER A 182 18.40 -2.74 14.37
CA SER A 182 17.16 -2.54 15.15
C SER A 182 15.86 -2.97 14.46
N GLY A 183 15.96 -3.69 13.34
CA GLY A 183 14.79 -4.19 12.60
C GLY A 183 14.57 -3.45 11.28
N PHE A 184 13.34 -3.50 10.74
CA PHE A 184 13.02 -2.84 9.48
C PHE A 184 13.24 -1.33 9.57
N ALA A 185 14.27 -0.86 8.90
CA ALA A 185 14.74 0.49 9.04
C ALA A 185 14.98 1.20 7.70
N SER A 186 14.84 2.52 7.72
CA SER A 186 14.96 3.36 6.54
C SER A 186 15.70 4.65 6.85
N ILE A 187 16.87 4.84 6.23
CA ILE A 187 17.56 6.12 6.19
C ILE A 187 17.02 6.88 4.98
N ARG A 188 16.01 7.74 5.24
CA ARG A 188 15.22 8.35 4.18
C ARG A 188 15.75 9.70 3.73
N SER A 189 16.35 10.46 4.63
CA SER A 189 16.86 11.80 4.39
C SER A 189 18.28 11.94 4.86
N MET A 190 19.05 12.71 4.13
CA MET A 190 20.37 13.20 4.51
C MET A 190 20.46 14.69 4.18
N GLU A 191 21.08 15.47 5.07
CA GLU A 191 21.25 16.90 4.91
C GLU A 191 22.61 17.34 5.46
N ILE A 192 23.14 18.44 4.92
CA ILE A 192 24.34 19.08 5.45
C ILE A 192 23.93 20.36 6.21
N TYR A 193 24.21 20.37 7.49
CA TYR A 193 23.95 21.53 8.34
C TYR A 193 25.17 21.82 9.23
N ASN A 194 25.59 23.08 9.33
CA ASN A 194 26.77 23.50 10.11
C ASN A 194 28.03 22.63 9.82
N ASN A 195 28.32 22.35 8.55
CA ASN A 195 29.46 21.52 8.11
C ASN A 195 29.47 20.08 8.64
N LYS A 196 28.35 19.56 9.10
CA LYS A 196 28.18 18.17 9.51
C LYS A 196 27.16 17.47 8.61
N LEU A 197 27.31 16.16 8.48
CA LEU A 197 26.32 15.30 7.81
C LEU A 197 25.27 14.85 8.82
N TYR A 198 24.02 15.12 8.49
CA TYR A 198 22.85 14.67 9.26
C TYR A 198 22.10 13.59 8.46
N PHE A 199 21.48 12.67 9.16
CA PHE A 199 20.49 11.79 8.56
C PHE A 199 19.28 11.56 9.48
N GLY A 200 18.12 11.37 8.83
CA GLY A 200 16.90 10.97 9.50
C GLY A 200 16.61 9.48 9.24
N MET A 201 16.36 8.74 10.32
CA MET A 201 16.02 7.32 10.27
C MET A 201 14.63 7.07 10.87
N MET A 202 13.93 6.12 10.29
CA MET A 202 12.70 5.52 10.79
C MET A 202 12.97 4.05 11.08
N ILE A 203 12.54 3.60 12.25
CA ILE A 203 12.47 2.19 12.63
C ILE A 203 10.99 1.87 12.81
N ILE A 204 10.46 0.91 12.03
CA ILE A 204 9.04 0.55 12.12
C ILE A 204 8.72 0.01 13.51
N ASP A 205 7.60 0.50 14.07
CA ASP A 205 7.06 0.14 15.39
C ASP A 205 7.98 0.45 16.59
N SER A 206 9.02 1.27 16.39
CA SER A 206 9.98 1.58 17.45
C SER A 206 10.20 3.08 17.65
N ASP A 207 11.08 3.69 16.86
CA ASP A 207 11.53 5.06 17.10
C ASP A 207 11.86 5.78 15.79
N LEU A 208 12.00 7.08 15.88
CA LEU A 208 12.59 7.94 14.87
C LEU A 208 13.84 8.60 15.46
N VAL A 209 14.88 8.71 14.66
CA VAL A 209 16.17 9.24 15.12
C VAL A 209 16.74 10.19 14.08
N ILE A 210 17.30 11.32 14.55
CA ILE A 210 18.17 12.20 13.78
C ILE A 210 19.57 12.07 14.37
N MET A 211 20.54 11.80 13.51
CA MET A 211 21.95 11.68 13.90
C MET A 211 22.84 12.62 13.10
N GLU A 212 23.97 13.00 13.66
CA GLU A 212 24.97 13.86 13.03
C GLU A 212 26.38 13.30 13.12
N SER A 213 27.23 13.68 12.17
CA SER A 213 28.67 13.47 12.22
C SER A 213 29.42 14.49 11.36
N GLU A 214 30.53 15.03 11.84
CA GLU A 214 31.47 15.81 11.02
C GLU A 214 32.48 14.90 10.27
N ASN A 215 32.70 13.70 10.80
CA ASN A 215 33.60 12.68 10.26
C ASN A 215 32.93 11.30 10.29
N PRO A 216 32.01 11.04 9.38
CA PRO A 216 31.21 9.80 9.38
C PRO A 216 32.09 8.55 9.38
N SER A 217 32.01 7.77 10.46
CA SER A 217 32.58 6.45 10.63
C SER A 217 31.69 5.64 11.56
N LYS A 218 31.88 4.32 11.65
CA LYS A 218 31.00 3.40 12.33
C LYS A 218 30.62 3.82 13.76
N ASP A 219 31.58 4.42 14.48
CA ASP A 219 31.44 4.75 15.89
C ASP A 219 31.40 6.27 16.14
N ASN A 220 31.24 7.10 15.13
CA ASN A 220 31.32 8.55 15.21
C ASN A 220 30.01 9.23 14.77
N TRP A 221 28.91 8.88 15.43
CA TRP A 221 27.62 9.49 15.25
C TRP A 221 27.00 9.90 16.57
N ASN A 222 26.52 11.14 16.63
CA ASN A 222 25.80 11.67 17.78
C ASN A 222 24.32 11.72 17.50
N VAL A 223 23.50 11.32 18.47
CA VAL A 223 22.05 11.47 18.39
C VAL A 223 21.68 12.93 18.62
N VAL A 224 20.93 13.51 17.71
CA VAL A 224 20.46 14.90 17.76
C VAL A 224 19.04 15.00 18.28
N ALA A 225 18.21 14.06 17.86
CA ALA A 225 16.83 13.94 18.30
C ALA A 225 16.33 12.49 18.17
N ASN A 226 15.40 12.14 19.02
CA ASN A 226 14.61 10.92 18.95
C ASN A 226 13.13 11.25 19.26
N LEU A 227 12.27 10.24 19.34
CA LEU A 227 10.86 10.45 19.64
C LEU A 227 10.65 11.24 20.94
N ASN A 228 11.43 10.94 22.00
CA ASN A 228 11.33 11.64 23.29
C ASN A 228 11.71 13.12 23.18
N SER A 229 12.67 13.47 22.31
CA SER A 229 13.04 14.87 22.09
C SER A 229 11.86 15.69 21.57
N PHE A 230 11.02 15.12 20.72
CA PHE A 230 9.82 15.77 20.19
C PHE A 230 8.63 15.69 21.15
N GLN A 231 8.47 14.60 21.91
CA GLN A 231 7.40 14.45 22.90
C GLN A 231 7.52 15.42 24.08
N ASN A 232 8.75 15.81 24.43
CA ASN A 232 9.01 16.76 25.52
C ASN A 232 8.72 18.22 25.14
N ILE A 233 8.39 18.52 23.88
CA ILE A 233 7.95 19.85 23.46
C ILE A 233 6.54 20.09 24.02
N PRO A 234 6.27 21.25 24.67
CA PRO A 234 4.96 21.56 25.19
C PRO A 234 3.85 21.39 24.13
N ASN A 235 2.76 20.75 24.50
CA ASN A 235 1.58 20.45 23.65
C ASN A 235 1.79 19.34 22.59
N VAL A 236 2.88 18.61 22.61
CA VAL A 236 3.14 17.50 21.67
C VAL A 236 2.86 16.12 22.28
N ASP A 237 2.16 16.07 23.41
CA ASP A 237 1.85 14.85 24.21
C ASP A 237 1.21 13.69 23.45
N GLN A 238 0.87 13.86 22.16
CA GLN A 238 0.19 12.88 21.33
C GLN A 238 1.06 12.27 20.21
N LEU A 239 2.37 12.53 20.18
CA LEU A 239 3.27 11.78 19.29
C LEU A 239 3.43 10.35 19.82
N SER A 240 2.43 9.53 19.51
CA SER A 240 2.50 8.10 19.83
C SER A 240 3.39 7.35 18.84
N THR A 241 3.92 6.22 19.27
CA THR A 241 4.51 5.20 18.39
C THR A 241 3.57 4.93 17.20
N GLY A 242 4.08 4.87 15.97
CA GLY A 242 3.27 4.72 14.75
C GLY A 242 3.28 5.93 13.82
N PHE A 243 4.02 6.99 14.14
CA PHE A 243 4.37 8.01 13.15
C PHE A 243 5.24 7.40 12.05
N GLY A 244 5.05 7.87 10.82
CA GLY A 244 5.80 7.41 9.65
C GLY A 244 7.30 7.75 9.65
N GLY A 245 7.83 8.30 10.75
CA GLY A 245 9.23 8.64 10.97
C GLY A 245 9.67 9.92 10.27
N ILE A 246 10.98 10.20 10.35
CA ILE A 246 11.60 11.35 9.69
C ILE A 246 11.48 11.16 8.18
N PHE A 247 10.71 12.02 7.55
CA PHE A 247 10.43 11.93 6.12
C PHE A 247 11.42 12.72 5.29
N ASP A 248 11.78 13.91 5.75
CA ASP A 248 12.84 14.71 5.14
C ASP A 248 13.47 15.66 6.16
N LEU A 249 14.70 16.09 5.89
CA LEU A 249 15.45 17.11 6.61
C LEU A 249 15.80 18.23 5.64
N ILE A 250 15.84 19.47 6.12
CA ILE A 250 16.32 20.59 5.33
C ILE A 250 16.92 21.66 6.24
N ASP A 251 18.09 22.13 5.86
CA ASP A 251 18.75 23.30 6.45
C ASP A 251 18.09 24.59 5.92
N TYR A 252 17.64 25.48 6.79
CA TYR A 252 17.12 26.78 6.39
C TYR A 252 17.26 27.82 7.50
N ASN A 253 17.76 28.98 7.16
CA ASN A 253 17.89 30.15 8.05
C ASN A 253 18.50 29.85 9.43
N GLY A 254 19.55 29.00 9.45
CA GLY A 254 20.28 28.65 10.69
C GLY A 254 19.59 27.60 11.56
N TYR A 255 18.54 26.94 11.04
CA TYR A 255 17.84 25.85 11.71
C TYR A 255 17.85 24.59 10.83
N LEU A 256 17.84 23.45 11.48
CA LEU A 256 17.52 22.16 10.85
C LEU A 256 16.02 21.91 10.99
N TYR A 257 15.31 21.85 9.87
CA TYR A 257 13.89 21.48 9.83
C TYR A 257 13.75 19.98 9.61
N SER A 258 12.84 19.36 10.35
CA SER A 258 12.48 17.95 10.23
C SER A 258 11.01 17.82 9.89
N ILE A 259 10.70 17.09 8.80
CA ILE A 259 9.35 16.75 8.41
C ILE A 259 9.08 15.31 8.84
N ILE A 260 8.01 15.13 9.63
CA ILE A 260 7.57 13.82 10.12
C ILE A 260 6.26 13.46 9.44
N GLY A 261 6.18 12.25 8.90
CA GLY A 261 4.97 11.71 8.30
C GLY A 261 4.02 11.10 9.32
N SER A 262 2.72 11.13 9.07
CA SER A 262 1.69 10.59 9.97
C SER A 262 1.55 9.06 9.95
N GLY A 263 2.28 8.36 9.07
CA GLY A 263 2.23 6.90 9.00
C GLY A 263 0.85 6.35 8.60
N SER A 264 0.40 5.30 9.30
CA SER A 264 -0.88 4.62 9.09
C SER A 264 -1.95 5.03 10.10
N LYS A 265 -1.85 6.21 10.68
CA LYS A 265 -2.82 6.72 11.65
C LYS A 265 -4.22 6.90 11.05
N PRO A 266 -5.27 6.83 11.86
CA PRO A 266 -6.61 7.23 11.48
C PRO A 266 -6.61 8.63 10.87
N LEU A 267 -7.56 8.90 9.98
CA LEU A 267 -7.59 10.18 9.25
C LEU A 267 -7.68 11.39 10.18
N GLU A 268 -8.40 11.26 11.27
CA GLU A 268 -8.61 12.31 12.29
C GLU A 268 -7.31 12.70 13.03
N GLU A 269 -6.33 11.81 13.05
CA GLU A 269 -5.01 11.98 13.69
C GLU A 269 -3.89 12.11 12.66
N SER A 270 -4.23 12.24 11.37
CA SER A 270 -3.29 12.27 10.26
C SER A 270 -2.88 13.70 9.92
N GLY A 271 -1.85 13.82 9.08
CA GLY A 271 -1.27 15.08 8.65
C GLY A 271 0.23 15.11 9.00
N PHE A 272 1.05 15.66 8.10
CA PHE A 272 2.48 15.79 8.38
C PHE A 272 2.75 16.84 9.47
N LEU A 273 3.86 16.64 10.18
CA LEU A 273 4.35 17.56 11.20
C LEU A 273 5.65 18.20 10.73
N VAL A 274 5.94 19.41 11.23
CA VAL A 274 7.21 20.11 10.99
C VAL A 274 7.76 20.61 12.30
N PHE A 275 9.00 20.22 12.58
CA PHE A 275 9.80 20.71 13.68
C PHE A 275 11.00 21.47 13.14
N LYS A 276 11.48 22.47 13.86
CA LYS A 276 12.77 23.10 13.64
C LYS A 276 13.61 23.06 14.90
N GLY A 277 14.92 22.86 14.73
CA GLY A 277 15.85 22.84 15.85
C GLY A 277 17.19 23.48 15.50
N ASN A 278 17.88 23.91 16.51
CA ASN A 278 19.27 24.37 16.44
C ASN A 278 20.03 23.96 17.70
N PRO A 279 21.38 23.81 17.60
CA PRO A 279 22.20 23.52 18.77
C PRO A 279 22.10 24.63 19.83
N ILE A 280 22.12 24.23 21.10
CA ILE A 280 22.22 25.18 22.24
C ILE A 280 23.70 25.58 22.43
N GLU A 281 23.99 26.89 22.39
CA GLU A 281 25.36 27.41 22.47
C GLU A 281 25.98 27.34 23.86
N THR A 282 25.21 27.11 24.93
CA THR A 282 25.69 27.08 26.32
C THR A 282 25.76 25.67 26.87
N ILE A 283 26.93 25.08 26.86
CA ILE A 283 27.18 23.76 27.49
C ILE A 283 27.38 23.99 29.01
N ASN A 284 26.38 23.56 29.80
CA ASN A 284 26.63 23.18 31.18
C ASN A 284 27.15 21.74 31.19
N GLU A 285 28.40 21.52 31.63
CA GLU A 285 29.15 20.25 31.59
C GLU A 285 28.46 19.05 32.29
N TYR A 286 27.22 19.15 32.74
CA TYR A 286 26.53 18.13 33.57
C TYR A 286 25.23 17.56 33.00
N ASP A 287 24.72 18.02 31.84
CA ASP A 287 23.49 17.49 31.26
C ASP A 287 23.73 16.89 29.86
N SER A 288 23.87 15.58 29.81
CA SER A 288 24.17 14.79 28.60
C SER A 288 22.96 14.50 27.71
N ASN A 289 21.88 15.23 27.87
CA ASN A 289 20.65 14.99 27.08
C ASN A 289 20.46 16.10 26.05
N PHE A 290 20.92 15.80 24.81
CA PHE A 290 20.55 16.50 23.57
C PHE A 290 20.60 18.04 23.66
N ASP A 291 21.73 18.61 23.38
CA ASP A 291 22.01 20.08 23.34
C ASP A 291 21.29 20.78 22.16
N TRP A 292 20.03 20.48 21.92
CA TRP A 292 19.23 21.03 20.85
C TRP A 292 17.94 21.66 21.35
N ASN A 293 17.62 22.86 20.84
CA ASN A 293 16.34 23.51 21.07
C ASN A 293 15.38 23.21 19.92
N TRP A 294 14.43 22.31 20.15
CA TRP A 294 13.39 21.92 19.17
C TRP A 294 12.10 22.68 19.39
N GLN A 295 11.43 23.10 18.31
CA GLN A 295 10.13 23.76 18.28
C GLN A 295 9.24 23.12 17.25
N ILE A 296 7.94 23.00 17.55
CA ILE A 296 6.93 22.56 16.58
C ILE A 296 6.41 23.77 15.79
N ILE A 297 6.40 23.64 14.46
CA ILE A 297 5.94 24.69 13.53
C ILE A 297 4.59 24.32 12.91
N VAL A 298 4.42 23.03 12.55
CA VAL A 298 3.17 22.48 12.04
C VAL A 298 2.84 21.24 12.86
N GLY A 299 1.66 21.23 13.47
CA GLY A 299 1.21 20.12 14.31
C GLY A 299 0.43 20.56 15.56
N PRO A 300 0.17 19.62 16.50
CA PRO A 300 -0.57 19.91 17.71
C PRO A 300 0.07 21.04 18.54
N GLY A 301 -0.71 22.04 18.88
CA GLY A 301 -0.25 23.19 19.67
C GLY A 301 0.59 24.24 18.92
N ALA A 302 0.92 24.01 17.66
CA ALA A 302 1.60 24.97 16.80
C ALA A 302 0.64 26.00 16.20
N LYS A 303 1.19 27.05 15.56
CA LYS A 303 0.43 28.04 14.81
C LYS A 303 -0.38 27.40 13.66
N TYR A 304 0.15 26.34 13.07
CA TYR A 304 -0.45 25.61 11.95
C TYR A 304 -0.76 24.19 12.37
N GLU A 305 -1.97 23.71 12.04
CA GLU A 305 -2.40 22.35 12.31
C GLU A 305 -1.63 21.30 11.50
N ALA A 306 -1.65 20.03 11.93
CA ALA A 306 -1.04 18.91 11.21
C ALA A 306 -1.55 18.87 9.76
N GLY A 307 -0.64 18.60 8.81
CA GLY A 307 -0.93 18.61 7.38
C GLY A 307 -1.42 19.96 6.85
N LEU A 308 -1.19 21.05 7.60
CA LEU A 308 -1.75 22.38 7.34
C LEU A 308 -3.29 22.36 7.26
N GLY A 309 -3.93 21.59 8.16
CA GLY A 309 -5.37 21.45 8.28
C GLY A 309 -6.00 20.50 7.25
N ILE A 310 -5.20 19.77 6.47
CA ILE A 310 -5.70 18.76 5.53
C ILE A 310 -5.19 17.38 5.97
N PRO A 311 -6.02 16.55 6.64
CA PRO A 311 -5.59 15.24 7.16
C PRO A 311 -5.08 14.28 6.09
N TYR A 312 -5.53 14.40 4.84
CA TYR A 312 -5.05 13.58 3.72
C TYR A 312 -3.58 13.86 3.36
N HIS A 313 -3.03 15.01 3.75
CA HIS A 313 -1.62 15.33 3.54
C HIS A 313 -0.76 14.67 4.64
N ALA A 314 -0.60 13.36 4.52
CA ALA A 314 0.09 12.54 5.51
C ALA A 314 1.60 12.75 5.55
N VAL A 315 2.18 13.29 4.49
CA VAL A 315 3.63 13.51 4.33
C VAL A 315 3.88 14.72 3.46
N ALA A 316 5.08 15.31 3.57
CA ALA A 316 5.52 16.39 2.72
C ALA A 316 7.02 16.28 2.39
N THR A 317 7.44 16.98 1.32
CA THR A 317 8.85 17.08 0.89
C THR A 317 9.24 18.52 0.70
N PRO A 318 10.31 18.98 1.39
CA PRO A 318 10.79 20.33 1.30
C PRO A 318 11.80 20.53 0.16
N PHE A 319 11.94 21.77 -0.28
CA PHE A 319 13.00 22.21 -1.21
C PHE A 319 13.23 23.71 -1.10
N LYS A 320 14.49 24.14 -0.96
CA LYS A 320 14.88 25.56 -0.94
C LYS A 320 14.93 26.12 -2.35
N TYR A 321 14.31 27.28 -2.54
CA TYR A 321 14.38 28.01 -3.81
C TYR A 321 14.29 29.51 -3.58
N THR A 322 15.19 30.26 -4.25
CA THR A 322 15.12 31.72 -4.30
C THR A 322 14.13 32.15 -5.35
N ALA A 323 13.03 32.75 -4.93
CA ALA A 323 11.97 33.21 -5.82
C ALA A 323 12.34 34.50 -6.56
N CYS A 324 11.51 34.94 -7.51
CA CYS A 324 11.77 36.15 -8.32
C CYS A 324 11.78 37.45 -7.53
N ASP A 325 11.26 37.46 -6.30
CA ASP A 325 11.34 38.58 -5.36
C ASP A 325 12.70 38.70 -4.65
N GLY A 326 13.62 37.75 -4.93
CA GLY A 326 14.96 37.68 -4.35
C GLY A 326 15.01 37.01 -2.98
N ASN A 327 13.88 36.61 -2.40
CA ASN A 327 13.85 35.92 -1.13
C ASN A 327 13.97 34.41 -1.33
N GLU A 328 14.67 33.74 -0.40
CA GLU A 328 14.72 32.31 -0.33
C GLU A 328 13.55 31.79 0.51
N TYR A 329 12.86 30.78 0.03
CA TYR A 329 11.76 30.09 0.69
C TYR A 329 12.02 28.59 0.72
N VAL A 330 11.43 27.91 1.71
CA VAL A 330 11.29 26.45 1.65
C VAL A 330 9.92 26.12 1.04
N TYR A 331 9.93 25.52 -0.14
CA TYR A 331 8.73 24.98 -0.79
C TYR A 331 8.45 23.59 -0.25
N VAL A 332 7.17 23.28 0.00
CA VAL A 332 6.74 22.04 0.65
C VAL A 332 5.63 21.41 -0.17
N GLY A 333 5.95 20.31 -0.84
CA GLY A 333 5.00 19.52 -1.63
C GLY A 333 4.36 18.40 -0.81
N THR A 334 3.04 18.25 -0.88
CA THR A 334 2.28 17.30 -0.04
C THR A 334 2.05 15.95 -0.74
N PHE A 335 1.72 14.93 0.08
CA PHE A 335 1.46 13.56 -0.34
C PHE A 335 0.25 12.97 0.37
N SER A 336 -0.69 12.40 -0.41
CA SER A 336 -1.80 11.61 0.10
C SER A 336 -1.39 10.16 0.38
N ASN A 337 -1.86 9.58 1.49
CA ASN A 337 -1.43 8.23 1.93
C ASN A 337 -2.06 7.11 1.09
N ILE A 338 -1.35 6.69 0.05
CA ILE A 338 -1.77 5.64 -0.89
C ILE A 338 -1.83 4.26 -0.22
N ILE A 339 -0.93 4.00 0.72
CA ILE A 339 -0.89 2.72 1.43
C ILE A 339 -2.16 2.55 2.27
N TYR A 340 -2.53 3.59 3.00
CA TYR A 340 -3.77 3.60 3.77
C TYR A 340 -5.00 3.42 2.85
N ALA A 341 -5.02 4.07 1.68
CA ALA A 341 -6.07 3.87 0.70
C ALA A 341 -6.21 2.40 0.27
N ILE A 342 -5.10 1.72 -0.02
CA ILE A 342 -5.11 0.29 -0.39
C ILE A 342 -5.60 -0.58 0.77
N GLN A 343 -5.13 -0.33 1.99
CA GLN A 343 -5.59 -1.06 3.18
C GLN A 343 -7.10 -0.93 3.39
N ARG A 344 -7.66 0.28 3.26
CA ARG A 344 -9.12 0.50 3.34
C ARG A 344 -9.87 -0.22 2.23
N MET A 345 -9.35 -0.22 1.00
CA MET A 345 -9.95 -0.97 -0.12
C MET A 345 -10.01 -2.48 0.13
N THR A 346 -9.02 -3.07 0.82
CA THR A 346 -9.07 -4.49 1.19
C THR A 346 -10.18 -4.82 2.17
N GLN A 347 -10.66 -3.82 2.91
CA GLN A 347 -11.82 -3.87 3.81
C GLN A 347 -13.13 -3.43 3.12
N PHE A 348 -13.14 -3.35 1.79
CA PHE A 348 -14.25 -2.84 0.99
C PHE A 348 -14.69 -1.42 1.38
N ASP A 349 -13.74 -0.58 1.77
CA ASP A 349 -13.98 0.84 2.04
C ASP A 349 -13.22 1.69 1.03
N PHE A 350 -13.96 2.31 0.11
CA PHE A 350 -13.46 3.15 -0.97
C PHE A 350 -13.61 4.64 -0.67
N SER A 351 -14.13 5.00 0.50
CA SER A 351 -14.39 6.39 0.87
C SER A 351 -13.10 7.21 0.90
N TYR A 352 -12.04 6.67 1.53
CA TYR A 352 -10.76 7.35 1.62
C TYR A 352 -10.15 7.62 0.23
N LEU A 353 -10.15 6.62 -0.66
CA LEU A 353 -9.63 6.79 -2.01
C LEU A 353 -10.44 7.82 -2.81
N TYR A 354 -11.77 7.80 -2.68
CA TYR A 354 -12.64 8.76 -3.33
C TYR A 354 -12.36 10.19 -2.87
N GLU A 355 -12.27 10.43 -1.57
CA GLU A 355 -11.98 11.74 -1.02
C GLU A 355 -10.54 12.18 -1.30
N SER A 356 -9.55 11.28 -1.27
CA SER A 356 -8.18 11.62 -1.63
C SER A 356 -8.04 12.06 -3.10
N PHE A 357 -8.84 11.50 -4.02
CA PHE A 357 -8.89 11.97 -5.40
C PHE A 357 -9.52 13.37 -5.54
N LYS A 358 -10.43 13.72 -4.65
CA LYS A 358 -11.04 15.06 -4.59
C LYS A 358 -10.16 16.08 -3.86
N THR A 359 -9.15 15.60 -3.13
CA THR A 359 -8.20 16.44 -2.39
C THR A 359 -6.86 16.44 -3.14
N PRO A 360 -6.64 17.36 -4.09
CA PRO A 360 -5.41 17.42 -4.84
C PRO A 360 -4.23 17.75 -3.93
N THR A 361 -3.06 17.26 -4.28
CA THR A 361 -1.83 17.66 -3.61
C THR A 361 -1.59 19.15 -3.75
N THR A 362 -1.06 19.73 -2.70
CA THR A 362 -0.80 21.17 -2.59
C THR A 362 0.70 21.45 -2.56
N LEU A 363 1.05 22.65 -2.96
CA LEU A 363 2.37 23.22 -2.76
C LEU A 363 2.25 24.43 -1.86
N TYR A 364 2.94 24.36 -0.75
CA TYR A 364 3.14 25.49 0.17
C TYR A 364 4.55 26.03 0.05
N ARG A 365 4.79 27.18 0.64
CA ARG A 365 6.14 27.68 0.94
C ARG A 365 6.11 28.38 2.29
N PHE A 366 7.25 28.45 2.98
CA PHE A 366 7.40 29.30 4.16
C PHE A 366 8.68 30.14 4.09
N ASP A 367 8.63 31.28 4.77
CA ASP A 367 9.70 32.24 4.85
C ASP A 367 10.59 32.02 6.08
N GLU A 368 11.59 32.87 6.26
CA GLU A 368 12.54 32.86 7.39
C GLU A 368 11.87 33.05 8.77
N ASN A 369 10.64 33.55 8.83
CA ASN A 369 9.85 33.78 10.02
C ASN A 369 8.78 32.71 10.26
N ASP A 370 8.85 31.57 9.54
CA ASP A 370 7.87 30.49 9.57
C ASP A 370 6.44 30.94 9.18
N ASN A 371 6.31 31.93 8.32
CA ASN A 371 5.02 32.29 7.73
C ASN A 371 4.80 31.45 6.47
N TRP A 372 3.68 30.75 6.45
CA TRP A 372 3.34 29.85 5.35
C TRP A 372 2.40 30.50 4.36
N ASP A 373 2.67 30.30 3.08
CA ASP A 373 1.84 30.65 1.92
C ASP A 373 1.39 29.42 1.20
N LEU A 374 0.16 29.45 0.70
CA LEU A 374 -0.34 28.46 -0.28
C LEU A 374 0.07 28.89 -1.70
N VAL A 375 0.85 28.08 -2.41
CA VAL A 375 1.31 28.35 -3.78
C VAL A 375 0.40 27.68 -4.82
N ILE A 376 0.11 26.41 -4.62
CA ILE A 376 -0.74 25.58 -5.50
C ILE A 376 -1.78 24.88 -4.63
N GLY A 377 -3.05 24.96 -4.99
CA GLY A 377 -4.13 24.25 -4.30
C GLY A 377 -5.29 25.15 -3.90
N THR A 378 -6.28 24.53 -3.27
CA THR A 378 -7.46 25.21 -2.72
C THR A 378 -7.26 25.45 -1.24
N PRO A 379 -7.50 26.67 -0.71
CA PRO A 379 -7.52 26.92 0.72
C PRO A 379 -8.54 26.00 1.42
N ASN A 380 -8.25 25.63 2.64
CA ASN A 380 -9.21 24.97 3.51
C ASN A 380 -9.72 25.94 4.58
N ASP A 381 -10.91 25.65 5.12
CA ASP A 381 -11.58 26.53 6.08
C ASP A 381 -10.90 26.52 7.48
N SER A 382 -10.06 25.54 7.78
CA SER A 382 -9.40 25.39 9.07
C SER A 382 -8.13 26.22 9.20
N GLN A 383 -7.56 26.71 8.08
CA GLN A 383 -6.35 27.51 8.07
C GLN A 383 -6.59 28.88 7.42
N SER A 384 -5.92 29.89 7.93
CA SER A 384 -6.02 31.27 7.44
C SER A 384 -5.27 31.50 6.12
N PHE A 385 -5.32 30.51 5.20
CA PHE A 385 -4.83 30.73 3.83
C PHE A 385 -5.92 31.40 3.01
N GLU A 386 -5.59 32.50 2.40
CA GLU A 386 -6.45 33.13 1.41
C GLU A 386 -6.47 32.27 0.12
N THR A 387 -6.51 32.85 -1.05
CA THR A 387 -6.37 32.14 -2.32
C THR A 387 -4.90 31.75 -2.56
N ALA A 388 -4.63 30.65 -3.26
CA ALA A 388 -3.28 30.31 -3.68
C ALA A 388 -2.63 31.45 -4.48
N LEU A 389 -1.33 31.69 -4.24
CA LEU A 389 -0.57 32.75 -4.89
C LEU A 389 -0.36 32.49 -6.38
N GLY A 390 -0.18 31.22 -6.76
CA GLY A 390 0.14 30.81 -8.13
C GLY A 390 -1.07 30.62 -9.05
N ASN A 391 -0.79 30.17 -10.26
CA ASN A 391 -1.78 29.98 -11.33
C ASN A 391 -2.61 28.68 -11.18
N TYR A 392 -2.17 27.72 -10.37
CA TYR A 392 -2.89 26.47 -10.12
C TYR A 392 -3.73 26.55 -8.82
N LYS A 393 -4.71 27.48 -8.80
CA LYS A 393 -5.52 27.79 -7.60
C LYS A 393 -6.39 26.63 -7.12
N ALA A 394 -6.74 25.68 -7.98
CA ALA A 394 -7.48 24.48 -7.62
C ALA A 394 -6.57 23.22 -7.47
N GLY A 395 -5.24 23.39 -7.53
CA GLY A 395 -4.31 22.28 -7.61
C GLY A 395 -4.16 21.71 -9.02
N PHE A 396 -3.48 20.58 -9.15
CA PHE A 396 -3.32 19.88 -10.43
C PHE A 396 -4.53 19.00 -10.74
N VAL A 397 -5.68 19.63 -10.97
CA VAL A 397 -6.96 18.96 -11.15
C VAL A 397 -7.30 18.69 -12.61
N SER A 398 -8.07 17.63 -12.81
CA SER A 398 -8.84 17.32 -14.01
C SER A 398 -10.33 17.37 -13.68
N LYS A 399 -11.20 17.44 -14.68
CA LYS A 399 -12.66 17.47 -14.47
C LYS A 399 -13.28 16.16 -14.92
N CYS A 400 -14.13 15.61 -14.07
CA CYS A 400 -14.99 14.50 -14.39
C CYS A 400 -16.43 14.86 -14.04
N SER A 401 -17.28 15.07 -15.05
CA SER A 401 -18.62 15.65 -14.88
C SER A 401 -18.51 17.02 -14.18
N ASN A 402 -19.01 17.16 -12.94
CA ASN A 402 -18.95 18.38 -12.15
C ASN A 402 -17.95 18.28 -10.98
N ILE A 403 -17.10 17.24 -10.95
CA ILE A 403 -16.17 16.98 -9.86
C ILE A 403 -14.75 17.30 -10.34
N ASP A 404 -14.08 18.19 -9.64
CA ASP A 404 -12.64 18.36 -9.76
C ASP A 404 -11.94 17.23 -9.01
N TYR A 405 -10.96 16.59 -9.65
CA TYR A 405 -10.20 15.47 -9.07
C TYR A 405 -8.75 15.49 -9.53
N SER A 406 -7.87 14.83 -8.78
CA SER A 406 -6.48 14.64 -9.16
C SER A 406 -6.03 13.22 -8.89
N SER A 407 -5.44 12.58 -9.89
CA SER A 407 -4.66 11.34 -9.71
C SER A 407 -3.20 11.62 -9.36
N ASN A 408 -2.74 12.88 -9.52
CA ASN A 408 -1.47 13.36 -8.97
C ASN A 408 -1.62 13.52 -7.45
N GLN A 409 -1.19 12.54 -6.69
CA GLN A 409 -1.37 12.49 -5.24
C GLN A 409 -0.09 12.78 -4.45
N TYR A 410 0.97 13.19 -5.13
CA TYR A 410 2.20 13.63 -4.51
C TYR A 410 2.92 14.66 -5.39
N ILE A 411 3.30 15.80 -4.82
CA ILE A 411 4.38 16.63 -5.33
C ILE A 411 5.66 16.04 -4.76
N TRP A 412 6.29 15.14 -5.51
CA TRP A 412 7.25 14.21 -4.94
C TRP A 412 8.64 14.77 -4.75
N ARG A 413 9.13 15.49 -5.75
CA ARG A 413 10.44 16.15 -5.67
C ARG A 413 10.44 17.44 -6.48
N MET A 414 11.29 18.35 -6.02
CA MET A 414 11.58 19.62 -6.67
C MET A 414 13.07 19.75 -6.88
N SER A 415 13.48 20.63 -7.80
CA SER A 415 14.86 20.99 -8.06
C SER A 415 14.95 22.35 -8.73
N ASN A 416 16.04 23.06 -8.54
CA ASN A 416 16.39 24.23 -9.33
C ASN A 416 17.36 23.83 -10.46
N TYR A 417 17.23 24.46 -11.60
CA TYR A 417 18.20 24.39 -12.70
C TYR A 417 18.07 25.66 -13.55
N ASN A 418 19.20 26.36 -13.75
CA ASN A 418 19.21 27.65 -14.47
C ASN A 418 18.15 28.64 -13.93
N ASP A 419 18.16 28.87 -12.63
CA ASP A 419 17.25 29.77 -11.90
C ASP A 419 15.75 29.46 -12.05
N LYS A 420 15.40 28.23 -12.48
CA LYS A 420 14.02 27.75 -12.59
C LYS A 420 13.73 26.66 -11.59
N LEU A 421 12.56 26.73 -10.99
CA LEU A 421 12.03 25.68 -10.11
C LEU A 421 11.32 24.63 -10.92
N PHE A 422 11.82 23.38 -10.87
CA PHE A 422 11.20 22.21 -11.48
C PHE A 422 10.47 21.39 -10.43
N LEU A 423 9.33 20.83 -10.82
CA LEU A 423 8.46 20.05 -9.94
C LEU A 423 7.98 18.79 -10.64
N GLY A 424 8.16 17.64 -9.99
CA GLY A 424 7.68 16.35 -10.46
C GLY A 424 6.65 15.74 -9.52
N THR A 425 5.61 15.13 -10.10
CA THR A 425 4.52 14.52 -9.34
C THR A 425 4.63 12.99 -9.27
N PHE A 426 3.75 12.41 -8.46
CA PHE A 426 3.40 11.01 -8.48
C PHE A 426 1.93 10.88 -8.87
N ASP A 427 1.65 10.10 -9.91
CA ASP A 427 0.31 9.77 -10.39
C ASP A 427 -0.09 8.36 -9.96
N SER A 428 -1.14 8.24 -9.18
CA SER A 428 -1.61 6.98 -8.63
C SER A 428 -2.54 6.20 -9.56
N SER A 429 -3.03 6.81 -10.64
CA SER A 429 -4.03 6.19 -11.53
C SER A 429 -3.57 4.86 -12.12
N THR A 430 -2.27 4.72 -12.40
CA THR A 430 -1.71 3.45 -12.93
C THR A 430 -1.84 2.29 -11.94
N LEU A 431 -1.77 2.55 -10.63
CA LEU A 431 -1.94 1.53 -9.59
C LEU A 431 -3.40 1.09 -9.50
N TYR A 432 -4.32 2.04 -9.50
CA TYR A 432 -5.75 1.78 -9.27
C TYR A 432 -6.51 1.31 -10.52
N ASP A 433 -6.02 1.58 -11.74
CA ASP A 433 -6.73 1.28 -13.01
C ASP A 433 -7.19 -0.18 -13.12
N TYR A 434 -6.43 -1.12 -12.53
CA TYR A 434 -6.77 -2.55 -12.55
C TYR A 434 -7.39 -3.07 -11.25
N LEU A 435 -7.23 -2.34 -10.15
CA LEU A 435 -7.87 -2.67 -8.88
C LEU A 435 -9.36 -2.29 -8.90
N ILE A 436 -9.72 -1.20 -9.56
CA ILE A 436 -11.10 -0.73 -9.65
C ILE A 436 -11.80 -1.38 -10.85
N PRO A 437 -12.96 -2.02 -10.67
CA PRO A 437 -13.70 -2.68 -11.75
C PRO A 437 -14.02 -1.75 -12.91
N LYS A 438 -13.84 -2.24 -14.15
CA LYS A 438 -14.15 -1.45 -15.36
C LYS A 438 -15.63 -1.46 -15.73
N ASN A 439 -16.28 -2.59 -15.51
CA ASN A 439 -17.68 -2.80 -15.86
C ASN A 439 -18.54 -2.80 -14.60
N ILE A 440 -19.02 -1.63 -14.20
CA ILE A 440 -19.93 -1.49 -13.08
C ILE A 440 -21.34 -1.39 -13.62
N PRO A 441 -22.22 -2.39 -13.38
CA PRO A 441 -23.60 -2.34 -13.85
C PRO A 441 -24.34 -1.12 -13.31
N CYS A 442 -25.25 -0.60 -14.08
CA CYS A 442 -26.11 0.49 -13.67
C CYS A 442 -27.55 0.20 -14.18
N PRO A 443 -28.57 0.31 -13.35
CA PRO A 443 -28.56 0.60 -11.92
C PRO A 443 -28.23 -0.62 -11.05
N LEU A 444 -27.68 -0.41 -9.84
CA LEU A 444 -27.52 -1.44 -8.80
C LEU A 444 -28.58 -1.17 -7.72
N ASN A 445 -29.84 -1.52 -8.03
CA ASN A 445 -30.99 -1.11 -7.23
C ASN A 445 -31.53 -2.21 -6.32
N ASN A 446 -30.99 -3.42 -6.42
CA ASN A 446 -31.45 -4.55 -5.64
C ASN A 446 -30.31 -5.53 -5.32
N PHE A 447 -30.53 -6.34 -4.29
CA PHE A 447 -29.61 -7.37 -3.82
C PHE A 447 -29.01 -8.23 -4.95
N LYS A 448 -29.82 -8.67 -5.91
CA LYS A 448 -29.36 -9.56 -6.99
C LYS A 448 -28.32 -8.89 -7.89
N GLU A 449 -28.47 -7.62 -8.16
CA GLU A 449 -27.52 -6.84 -8.98
C GLU A 449 -26.24 -6.54 -8.20
N ILE A 450 -26.38 -6.21 -6.92
CA ILE A 450 -25.25 -6.00 -6.01
C ILE A 450 -24.45 -7.32 -5.88
N LEU A 451 -25.13 -8.43 -5.62
CA LEU A 451 -24.48 -9.73 -5.53
C LEU A 451 -23.72 -10.09 -6.83
N LYS A 452 -24.34 -9.91 -7.98
CA LYS A 452 -23.68 -10.15 -9.28
C LYS A 452 -22.46 -9.24 -9.47
N PHE A 453 -22.56 -7.98 -9.08
CA PHE A 453 -21.44 -7.04 -9.17
C PHE A 453 -20.27 -7.53 -8.30
N LEU A 454 -20.52 -7.86 -7.03
CA LEU A 454 -19.48 -8.35 -6.10
C LEU A 454 -18.85 -9.66 -6.59
N LEU A 455 -19.66 -10.60 -7.09
CA LEU A 455 -19.15 -11.85 -7.66
C LEU A 455 -18.30 -11.62 -8.91
N ASN A 456 -18.72 -10.72 -9.80
CA ASN A 456 -17.90 -10.35 -10.95
C ASN A 456 -16.60 -9.67 -10.53
N TYR A 457 -16.61 -8.88 -9.46
CA TYR A 457 -15.41 -8.30 -8.88
C TYR A 457 -14.49 -9.39 -8.32
N LEU A 458 -15.00 -10.35 -7.56
CA LEU A 458 -14.23 -11.51 -7.08
C LEU A 458 -13.66 -12.37 -8.24
N ILE A 459 -14.41 -12.53 -9.34
CA ILE A 459 -13.92 -13.20 -10.56
C ILE A 459 -12.79 -12.38 -11.21
N GLN A 460 -12.97 -11.07 -11.33
CA GLN A 460 -11.94 -10.18 -11.86
C GLN A 460 -10.66 -10.24 -11.01
N LEU A 461 -10.80 -10.27 -9.69
CA LEU A 461 -9.72 -10.46 -8.74
C LEU A 461 -9.15 -11.90 -8.76
N LYS A 462 -9.74 -12.83 -9.52
CA LYS A 462 -9.36 -14.26 -9.58
C LYS A 462 -9.42 -14.97 -8.20
N ILE A 463 -10.20 -14.45 -7.28
CA ILE A 463 -10.45 -15.06 -5.96
C ILE A 463 -11.36 -16.29 -6.16
N ILE A 464 -12.36 -16.16 -7.03
CA ILE A 464 -13.27 -17.25 -7.41
C ILE A 464 -13.28 -17.43 -8.92
N ASN A 465 -13.69 -18.61 -9.38
CA ASN A 465 -14.02 -18.85 -10.79
C ASN A 465 -15.53 -18.70 -11.03
N SER A 466 -15.93 -18.74 -12.29
CA SER A 466 -17.35 -18.60 -12.68
C SER A 466 -18.23 -19.69 -12.09
N SER A 467 -17.72 -20.93 -11.91
CA SER A 467 -18.46 -22.03 -11.30
C SER A 467 -18.79 -21.75 -9.83
N LYS A 468 -17.81 -21.29 -9.05
CA LYS A 468 -18.03 -20.89 -7.64
C LYS A 468 -19.03 -19.73 -7.54
N ALA A 469 -18.92 -18.74 -8.42
CA ALA A 469 -19.88 -17.63 -8.47
C ALA A 469 -21.31 -18.11 -8.77
N TYR A 470 -21.46 -19.08 -9.65
CA TYR A 470 -22.76 -19.71 -9.94
C TYR A 470 -23.34 -20.40 -8.70
N ASN A 471 -22.53 -21.18 -8.00
CA ASN A 471 -22.92 -21.86 -6.77
C ASN A 471 -23.36 -20.88 -5.67
N ILE A 472 -22.66 -19.74 -5.54
CA ILE A 472 -23.05 -18.68 -4.60
C ILE A 472 -24.41 -18.07 -5.00
N ILE A 473 -24.62 -17.78 -6.29
CA ILE A 473 -25.90 -17.26 -6.77
C ILE A 473 -27.03 -18.25 -6.45
N ASP A 474 -26.82 -19.54 -6.67
CA ASP A 474 -27.81 -20.58 -6.40
C ASP A 474 -28.07 -20.75 -4.91
N LEU A 475 -27.04 -20.64 -4.06
CA LEU A 475 -27.21 -20.61 -2.61
C LEU A 475 -28.18 -19.49 -2.18
N PHE A 476 -27.94 -18.25 -2.65
CA PHE A 476 -28.82 -17.12 -2.30
C PHE A 476 -30.21 -17.17 -2.96
N LYS A 477 -30.37 -17.83 -4.09
CA LYS A 477 -31.70 -18.05 -4.71
C LYS A 477 -32.50 -19.09 -3.96
N ASN A 478 -31.83 -20.17 -3.54
CA ASN A 478 -32.48 -21.35 -3.00
C ASN A 478 -32.52 -21.35 -1.45
N TYR A 479 -32.02 -20.28 -0.79
CA TYR A 479 -32.04 -20.23 0.68
C TYR A 479 -33.44 -20.34 1.28
N THR A 480 -34.50 -19.85 0.56
CA THR A 480 -35.89 -20.02 0.96
C THR A 480 -36.35 -21.47 0.86
N ASN A 481 -35.79 -22.26 -0.05
CA ASN A 481 -36.05 -23.67 -0.17
C ASN A 481 -35.38 -24.47 0.95
N LEU A 482 -34.23 -23.98 1.43
CA LEU A 482 -33.55 -24.53 2.64
C LEU A 482 -34.42 -24.36 3.88
N SER A 483 -35.17 -23.24 3.99
CA SER A 483 -36.15 -23.03 5.06
C SER A 483 -37.42 -23.86 4.96
N ASN A 484 -37.78 -24.31 3.74
CA ASN A 484 -38.96 -25.09 3.46
C ASN A 484 -38.68 -26.61 3.49
N THR A 485 -37.45 -27.07 3.58
CA THR A 485 -37.18 -28.48 3.85
C THR A 485 -37.58 -28.79 5.30
N PRO A 486 -38.08 -29.98 5.59
CA PRO A 486 -38.53 -30.33 6.93
C PRO A 486 -37.52 -29.89 8.00
N ASP A 487 -37.97 -29.14 9.00
CA ASP A 487 -37.12 -28.51 10.04
C ASP A 487 -36.36 -29.53 10.89
N LYS A 488 -36.60 -30.80 10.70
CA LYS A 488 -35.88 -31.87 11.38
C LYS A 488 -35.60 -32.99 10.38
N ILE A 489 -34.35 -33.23 10.05
CA ILE A 489 -33.89 -34.53 9.60
C ILE A 489 -34.15 -35.48 10.78
N SER A 490 -35.35 -35.94 10.90
CA SER A 490 -35.64 -36.88 11.97
C SER A 490 -35.54 -38.29 11.41
N LEU A 491 -35.04 -39.20 12.25
CA LEU A 491 -35.13 -40.65 11.95
C LEU A 491 -36.56 -41.07 11.65
N VAL A 492 -37.51 -40.39 12.29
CA VAL A 492 -38.97 -40.59 12.04
C VAL A 492 -39.33 -40.25 10.63
N TYR A 493 -38.89 -39.07 10.10
CA TYR A 493 -39.20 -38.65 8.74
C TYR A 493 -38.59 -39.61 7.70
N ALA A 494 -37.33 -39.99 7.88
CA ALA A 494 -36.66 -40.94 7.01
C ALA A 494 -37.36 -42.30 7.01
N CYS A 495 -37.82 -42.77 8.16
CA CYS A 495 -38.49 -44.04 8.29
C CYS A 495 -39.95 -44.00 7.91
N SER A 496 -40.67 -42.88 8.08
CA SER A 496 -42.09 -42.71 7.71
C SER A 496 -42.31 -42.64 6.17
N HIS A 497 -41.29 -42.26 5.44
CA HIS A 497 -41.32 -42.19 3.95
C HIS A 497 -40.64 -43.40 3.30
N SER A 498 -40.42 -44.47 4.04
CA SER A 498 -39.74 -45.70 3.54
C SER A 498 -40.41 -46.39 2.36
N ASN A 499 -41.66 -46.06 2.06
CA ASN A 499 -42.37 -46.56 0.87
C ASN A 499 -41.92 -45.88 -0.44
N GLU A 500 -41.32 -44.67 -0.37
CA GLU A 500 -40.85 -43.88 -1.50
C GLU A 500 -39.35 -44.06 -1.74
N MET A 501 -38.59 -44.15 -0.64
CA MET A 501 -37.13 -44.29 -0.64
C MET A 501 -36.69 -44.99 0.65
N LYS A 502 -35.59 -45.75 0.62
CA LYS A 502 -35.08 -46.37 1.84
C LYS A 502 -34.60 -45.30 2.81
N PRO A 503 -34.80 -45.50 4.14
CA PRO A 503 -34.27 -44.55 5.15
C PRO A 503 -32.78 -44.25 5.00
N SER A 504 -31.96 -45.25 4.66
CA SER A 504 -30.54 -45.08 4.37
C SER A 504 -30.27 -44.15 3.21
N GLU A 505 -31.00 -44.33 2.07
CA GLU A 505 -30.85 -43.51 0.88
C GLU A 505 -31.30 -42.07 1.15
N TYR A 506 -32.41 -41.89 1.88
CA TYR A 506 -32.89 -40.59 2.29
C TYR A 506 -31.90 -39.83 3.18
N LEU A 507 -31.36 -40.49 4.23
CA LEU A 507 -30.40 -39.90 5.13
C LEU A 507 -29.08 -39.60 4.41
N GLU A 508 -28.57 -40.50 3.57
CA GLU A 508 -27.37 -40.24 2.76
C GLU A 508 -27.57 -39.05 1.80
N GLU A 509 -28.71 -38.95 1.15
CA GLU A 509 -29.03 -37.83 0.26
C GLU A 509 -29.14 -36.52 1.04
N HIS A 510 -29.84 -36.49 2.17
CA HIS A 510 -30.02 -35.30 2.97
C HIS A 510 -28.75 -34.89 3.72
N ILE A 511 -27.94 -35.81 4.23
CA ILE A 511 -26.64 -35.52 4.89
C ILE A 511 -25.61 -35.10 3.83
N ASN A 512 -25.62 -35.68 2.63
CA ASN A 512 -24.73 -35.30 1.55
C ASN A 512 -25.17 -34.01 0.86
N ASN A 513 -26.47 -33.72 0.77
CA ASN A 513 -27.02 -32.49 0.19
C ASN A 513 -26.92 -31.31 1.19
N LEU A 514 -26.88 -31.58 2.50
CA LEU A 514 -26.52 -30.60 3.52
C LEU A 514 -24.98 -30.43 3.59
N THR A 515 -24.36 -30.13 2.46
CA THR A 515 -22.98 -29.66 2.45
C THR A 515 -22.91 -28.24 3.01
N ILE A 516 -23.36 -28.06 4.26
CA ILE A 516 -23.27 -26.80 5.02
C ILE A 516 -21.85 -26.27 4.93
N ASN A 517 -20.84 -27.14 5.06
CA ASN A 517 -19.44 -26.83 4.84
C ASN A 517 -19.16 -26.22 3.47
N ALA A 518 -19.74 -26.77 2.41
CA ALA A 518 -19.55 -26.22 1.06
C ALA A 518 -20.20 -24.83 0.92
N HIS A 519 -21.36 -24.62 1.53
CA HIS A 519 -22.05 -23.34 1.55
C HIS A 519 -21.30 -22.28 2.39
N LEU A 520 -20.82 -22.66 3.57
CA LEU A 520 -20.01 -21.76 4.42
C LEU A 520 -18.68 -21.42 3.76
N ASN A 521 -18.01 -22.38 3.14
CA ASN A 521 -16.81 -22.14 2.35
C ASN A 521 -17.08 -21.20 1.15
N LEU A 522 -18.27 -21.23 0.56
CA LEU A 522 -18.67 -20.26 -0.46
C LEU A 522 -18.89 -18.87 0.13
N LEU A 523 -19.53 -18.79 1.30
CA LEU A 523 -19.76 -17.52 2.00
C LEU A 523 -18.47 -16.87 2.51
N SER A 524 -17.47 -17.66 2.87
CA SER A 524 -16.17 -17.13 3.33
C SER A 524 -15.45 -16.25 2.29
N TYR A 525 -15.76 -16.40 1.00
CA TYR A 525 -15.25 -15.52 -0.06
C TYR A 525 -15.77 -14.07 0.05
N PHE A 526 -16.82 -13.84 0.84
CA PHE A 526 -17.34 -12.50 1.11
C PHE A 526 -16.70 -11.84 2.34
N ASN A 527 -15.84 -12.52 3.10
CA ASN A 527 -15.27 -11.98 4.35
C ASN A 527 -14.66 -10.59 4.19
N ALA A 528 -14.02 -10.30 3.04
CA ALA A 528 -13.48 -8.97 2.74
C ALA A 528 -14.55 -7.86 2.60
N PHE A 529 -15.82 -8.22 2.41
CA PHE A 529 -16.95 -7.31 2.21
C PHE A 529 -17.91 -7.26 3.40
N LEU A 530 -17.72 -8.17 4.36
CA LEU A 530 -18.61 -8.32 5.52
C LEU A 530 -18.02 -7.60 6.73
N PRO A 531 -18.85 -7.12 7.65
CA PRO A 531 -18.38 -6.66 8.94
C PRO A 531 -17.77 -7.81 9.74
N ASP A 532 -16.90 -7.45 10.70
CA ASP A 532 -16.10 -8.42 11.46
C ASP A 532 -16.96 -9.45 12.23
N ASP A 533 -18.12 -9.03 12.75
CA ASP A 533 -19.08 -9.90 13.44
C ASP A 533 -19.62 -11.00 12.51
N LEU A 534 -20.04 -10.66 11.29
CA LEU A 534 -20.51 -11.65 10.31
C LEU A 534 -19.38 -12.53 9.78
N SER A 535 -18.19 -11.98 9.60
CA SER A 535 -16.99 -12.74 9.21
C SER A 535 -16.61 -13.74 10.31
N THR A 536 -16.69 -13.35 11.56
CA THR A 536 -16.45 -14.21 12.73
C THR A 536 -17.49 -15.33 12.81
N GLU A 537 -18.78 -15.01 12.67
CA GLU A 537 -19.85 -16.02 12.65
C GLU A 537 -19.63 -17.11 11.57
N ILE A 538 -19.18 -16.70 10.36
CA ILE A 538 -18.84 -17.67 9.29
C ILE A 538 -17.68 -18.57 9.76
N THR A 539 -16.65 -18.00 10.34
CA THR A 539 -15.44 -18.73 10.77
C THR A 539 -15.76 -19.69 11.91
N GLU A 540 -16.55 -19.26 12.88
CA GLU A 540 -17.01 -20.10 14.00
C GLU A 540 -17.86 -21.28 13.50
N LEU A 541 -18.83 -21.01 12.61
CA LEU A 541 -19.64 -22.08 12.01
C LEU A 541 -18.81 -23.09 11.22
N ILE A 542 -17.80 -22.63 10.46
CA ILE A 542 -16.87 -23.53 9.76
C ILE A 542 -16.10 -24.40 10.75
N SER A 543 -15.62 -23.82 11.85
CA SER A 543 -14.90 -24.53 12.92
C SER A 543 -15.78 -25.58 13.58
N ASP A 544 -16.99 -25.23 13.95
CA ASP A 544 -17.93 -26.11 14.62
C ASP A 544 -18.34 -27.31 13.75
N ILE A 545 -18.47 -27.12 12.45
CA ILE A 545 -18.88 -28.16 11.51
C ILE A 545 -17.72 -29.14 11.23
N ASN A 546 -16.48 -28.66 11.19
CA ASN A 546 -15.32 -29.54 11.00
C ASN A 546 -15.17 -30.59 12.12
N PHE A 547 -15.76 -30.36 13.30
CA PHE A 547 -15.80 -31.32 14.42
C PHE A 547 -16.90 -32.38 14.28
N VAL A 548 -17.89 -32.22 13.43
CA VAL A 548 -19.03 -33.13 13.32
C VAL A 548 -19.11 -33.74 11.94
N ASN A 549 -18.36 -34.78 11.71
CA ASN A 549 -18.57 -35.64 10.56
C ASN A 549 -19.75 -36.60 10.88
N CYS A 550 -20.99 -36.11 10.65
CA CYS A 550 -22.21 -36.89 10.88
C CYS A 550 -22.16 -38.26 10.19
N GLY A 551 -21.43 -38.39 9.08
CA GLY A 551 -21.21 -39.64 8.36
C GLY A 551 -20.44 -40.73 9.16
N ASN A 552 -19.70 -40.35 10.22
CA ASN A 552 -18.98 -41.34 11.05
C ASN A 552 -19.92 -42.13 11.95
N TYR A 553 -21.06 -41.57 12.34
CA TYR A 553 -22.02 -42.23 13.23
C TYR A 553 -23.11 -42.97 12.43
N LEU A 554 -23.44 -42.49 11.24
CA LEU A 554 -24.35 -43.14 10.32
C LEU A 554 -23.62 -44.08 9.33
N ASN A 555 -22.83 -44.99 9.87
CA ASN A 555 -22.10 -45.97 9.08
C ASN A 555 -23.07 -46.96 8.38
N LYS A 556 -22.58 -47.72 7.39
CA LYS A 556 -23.40 -48.66 6.61
C LYS A 556 -24.19 -49.66 7.46
N ASN A 557 -23.66 -50.05 8.65
CA ASN A 557 -24.34 -51.00 9.52
C ASN A 557 -25.55 -50.36 10.21
N VAL A 558 -25.42 -49.11 10.67
CA VAL A 558 -26.53 -48.34 11.26
C VAL A 558 -27.60 -48.04 10.23
N LEU A 559 -27.21 -47.61 9.01
CA LEU A 559 -28.13 -47.35 7.92
C LEU A 559 -28.90 -48.62 7.49
N SER A 560 -28.20 -49.74 7.42
CA SER A 560 -28.85 -51.05 7.13
C SER A 560 -29.79 -51.49 8.26
N ALA A 561 -29.46 -51.19 9.50
CA ALA A 561 -30.35 -51.48 10.60
C ALA A 561 -31.62 -50.62 10.57
N LEU A 562 -31.51 -49.33 10.23
CA LEU A 562 -32.65 -48.42 10.01
C LEU A 562 -33.61 -48.98 8.94
N ASP A 563 -33.06 -49.44 7.79
CA ASP A 563 -33.83 -50.03 6.73
C ASP A 563 -34.55 -51.33 7.18
N MET A 564 -33.95 -52.11 8.05
CA MET A 564 -34.58 -53.29 8.63
C MET A 564 -35.67 -52.94 9.66
N ILE A 565 -35.39 -51.94 10.52
CA ILE A 565 -36.36 -51.52 11.57
C ILE A 565 -37.60 -50.91 10.88
N SER A 566 -37.45 -50.05 9.90
CA SER A 566 -38.56 -49.43 9.19
C SER A 566 -39.44 -50.43 8.44
N LYS A 567 -38.85 -51.52 7.89
CA LYS A 567 -39.59 -52.62 7.27
C LYS A 567 -40.32 -53.48 8.28
N LYS A 568 -39.70 -53.73 9.44
CA LYS A 568 -40.27 -54.56 10.50
C LYS A 568 -41.39 -53.85 11.25
N PHE A 569 -41.28 -52.55 11.39
CA PHE A 569 -42.23 -51.69 12.10
C PHE A 569 -42.60 -50.51 11.16
N PRO A 570 -43.55 -50.66 10.23
CA PRO A 570 -43.98 -49.57 9.38
C PRO A 570 -44.62 -48.43 10.18
N TYR A 571 -44.27 -47.18 9.86
CA TYR A 571 -44.77 -45.98 10.54
C TYR A 571 -46.29 -45.94 10.62
N ASP A 572 -46.97 -46.29 9.56
CA ASP A 572 -48.44 -46.31 9.41
C ASP A 572 -49.11 -47.20 10.49
N THR A 573 -48.41 -48.13 11.09
CA THR A 573 -48.92 -48.99 12.16
C THR A 573 -48.88 -48.34 13.53
N ILE A 574 -48.05 -47.31 13.71
CA ILE A 574 -47.87 -46.61 15.00
C ILE A 574 -48.52 -45.24 14.92
N ASN A 575 -48.28 -44.51 13.83
CA ASN A 575 -48.83 -43.19 13.50
C ASN A 575 -48.70 -42.15 14.67
N ASP A 576 -47.60 -42.25 15.42
CA ASP A 576 -47.25 -41.40 16.53
C ASP A 576 -45.73 -41.23 16.52
N ASP A 577 -45.27 -39.99 16.29
CA ASP A 577 -43.87 -39.68 16.07
C ASP A 577 -42.98 -40.02 17.25
N GLU A 578 -43.43 -39.72 18.48
CA GLU A 578 -42.64 -39.96 19.70
C GLU A 578 -42.48 -41.46 19.97
N LYS A 579 -43.57 -42.20 19.88
CA LYS A 579 -43.54 -43.66 20.06
C LYS A 579 -42.74 -44.36 18.98
N TYR A 580 -42.83 -43.86 17.75
CA TYR A 580 -42.06 -44.43 16.65
C TYR A 580 -40.57 -44.14 16.82
N LEU A 581 -40.19 -42.94 17.26
CA LEU A 581 -38.80 -42.56 17.57
C LEU A 581 -38.22 -43.40 18.70
N GLU A 582 -38.99 -43.60 19.79
CA GLU A 582 -38.60 -44.50 20.87
C GLU A 582 -38.33 -45.92 20.38
N LEU A 583 -39.24 -46.48 19.58
CA LEU A 583 -39.08 -47.79 18.98
C LEU A 583 -37.83 -47.91 18.11
N ILE A 584 -37.51 -46.87 17.31
CA ILE A 584 -36.28 -46.84 16.51
C ILE A 584 -35.08 -46.86 17.41
N TYR A 585 -35.05 -46.00 18.42
CA TYR A 585 -33.90 -45.88 19.34
C TYR A 585 -33.70 -47.15 20.20
N GLU A 586 -34.76 -47.78 20.70
CA GLU A 586 -34.69 -49.04 21.40
C GLU A 586 -34.10 -50.17 20.53
N ASN A 587 -34.51 -50.27 19.29
CA ASN A 587 -33.95 -51.25 18.37
C ASN A 587 -32.51 -50.94 17.97
N LEU A 588 -32.15 -49.68 17.74
CA LEU A 588 -30.77 -49.31 17.49
C LEU A 588 -29.87 -49.53 18.72
N SER A 589 -30.37 -49.23 19.90
CA SER A 589 -29.63 -49.49 21.17
C SER A 589 -29.37 -50.99 21.34
N TYR A 590 -30.35 -51.82 21.03
CA TYR A 590 -30.21 -53.30 21.09
C TYR A 590 -29.06 -53.82 20.22
N TYR A 591 -28.88 -53.23 19.02
CA TYR A 591 -27.85 -53.69 18.07
C TYR A 591 -26.52 -53.01 18.24
N PHE A 592 -26.45 -51.75 18.72
CA PHE A 592 -25.24 -50.90 18.69
C PHE A 592 -24.89 -50.31 20.04
N GLY A 593 -25.74 -50.48 21.08
CA GLY A 593 -25.58 -49.91 22.40
C GLY A 593 -26.05 -48.44 22.54
N ASP A 594 -26.39 -48.04 23.77
CA ASP A 594 -26.94 -46.71 24.09
C ASP A 594 -26.02 -45.55 23.65
N GLY A 595 -24.72 -45.71 23.83
CA GLY A 595 -23.75 -44.68 23.42
C GLY A 595 -23.76 -44.34 21.94
N THR A 596 -24.12 -45.33 21.08
CA THR A 596 -24.28 -45.09 19.63
C THR A 596 -25.56 -44.31 19.35
N VAL A 597 -26.66 -44.64 20.06
CA VAL A 597 -27.92 -43.92 19.93
C VAL A 597 -27.79 -42.47 20.34
N ASP A 598 -27.14 -42.21 21.48
CA ASP A 598 -26.88 -40.84 21.97
C ASP A 598 -25.99 -40.04 20.98
N ALA A 599 -24.98 -40.70 20.43
CA ALA A 599 -24.14 -40.05 19.41
C ALA A 599 -24.91 -39.69 18.13
N ILE A 600 -25.83 -40.59 17.69
CA ILE A 600 -26.69 -40.34 16.52
C ILE A 600 -27.66 -39.17 16.79
N ARG A 601 -28.30 -39.18 17.97
CA ARG A 601 -29.22 -38.12 18.40
C ARG A 601 -28.50 -36.77 18.43
N ASN A 602 -27.37 -36.70 19.12
CA ASN A 602 -26.56 -35.48 19.20
C ASN A 602 -26.07 -34.99 17.83
N ALA A 603 -25.72 -35.90 16.92
CA ALA A 603 -25.30 -35.55 15.56
C ALA A 603 -26.46 -34.93 14.73
N ILE A 604 -27.68 -35.51 14.84
CA ILE A 604 -28.87 -35.00 14.16
C ILE A 604 -29.25 -33.61 14.68
N ASP A 605 -29.28 -33.42 16.01
CA ASP A 605 -29.61 -32.14 16.62
C ASP A 605 -28.58 -31.05 16.23
N LYS A 606 -27.32 -31.39 16.22
CA LYS A 606 -26.26 -30.47 15.81
C LYS A 606 -26.34 -30.09 14.31
N CYS A 607 -26.67 -31.05 13.44
CA CYS A 607 -26.93 -30.78 12.02
C CYS A 607 -28.11 -29.82 11.81
N ASN A 608 -29.18 -29.99 12.55
CA ASN A 608 -30.35 -29.10 12.48
C ASN A 608 -30.01 -27.68 12.96
N ASN A 609 -29.33 -27.55 14.09
CA ASN A 609 -28.88 -26.23 14.61
C ASN A 609 -27.96 -25.51 13.64
N ASN A 610 -27.03 -26.21 13.00
CA ASN A 610 -26.13 -25.63 12.01
C ASN A 610 -26.87 -25.17 10.76
N LYS A 611 -27.94 -25.87 10.35
CA LYS A 611 -28.80 -25.45 9.22
C LYS A 611 -29.53 -24.15 9.54
N GLU A 612 -30.14 -24.04 10.74
CA GLU A 612 -30.82 -22.82 11.19
C GLU A 612 -29.86 -21.64 11.25
N ASN A 613 -28.66 -21.84 11.81
CA ASN A 613 -27.63 -20.83 11.89
C ASN A 613 -27.17 -20.38 10.49
N LEU A 614 -27.00 -21.28 9.53
CA LEU A 614 -26.67 -20.96 8.14
C LEU A 614 -27.76 -20.09 7.47
N ILE A 615 -29.05 -20.44 7.67
CA ILE A 615 -30.18 -19.67 7.11
C ILE A 615 -30.19 -18.26 7.70
N LEU A 616 -30.00 -18.15 9.01
CA LEU A 616 -29.95 -16.86 9.70
C LEU A 616 -28.77 -16.01 9.17
N LEU A 617 -27.59 -16.62 9.04
CA LEU A 617 -26.39 -15.98 8.51
C LEU A 617 -26.60 -15.46 7.06
N ILE A 618 -27.17 -16.29 6.19
CA ILE A 618 -27.50 -15.87 4.81
C ILE A 618 -28.46 -14.66 4.83
N SER A 619 -29.46 -14.67 5.72
CA SER A 619 -30.39 -13.55 5.86
C SER A 619 -29.67 -12.27 6.34
N LYS A 620 -28.78 -12.37 7.33
CA LYS A 620 -27.95 -11.26 7.82
C LYS A 620 -27.09 -10.69 6.68
N ILE A 621 -26.36 -11.54 5.94
CA ILE A 621 -25.54 -11.14 4.80
C ILE A 621 -26.38 -10.44 3.73
N LYS A 622 -27.55 -10.98 3.41
CA LYS A 622 -28.46 -10.36 2.43
C LYS A 622 -28.91 -8.96 2.86
N ASN A 623 -29.25 -8.79 4.13
CA ASN A 623 -29.62 -7.48 4.69
C ASN A 623 -28.45 -6.51 4.65
N TYR A 624 -27.25 -6.95 5.00
CA TYR A 624 -26.05 -6.14 4.93
C TYR A 624 -25.73 -5.69 3.49
N LEU A 625 -25.77 -6.61 2.52
CA LEU A 625 -25.52 -6.27 1.12
C LEU A 625 -26.56 -5.31 0.52
N ASN A 626 -27.76 -5.27 1.10
CA ASN A 626 -28.81 -4.32 0.75
C ASN A 626 -28.73 -2.98 1.53
N SER A 627 -27.76 -2.83 2.41
CA SER A 627 -27.64 -1.64 3.26
C SER A 627 -27.17 -0.40 2.49
N ASP A 628 -27.49 0.77 3.03
CA ASP A 628 -27.00 2.06 2.52
C ASP A 628 -25.46 2.13 2.54
N LYS A 629 -24.82 1.42 3.46
CA LYS A 629 -23.36 1.35 3.53
C LYS A 629 -22.77 0.76 2.23
N ILE A 630 -23.27 -0.38 1.80
CA ILE A 630 -22.82 -1.02 0.54
C ILE A 630 -23.18 -0.17 -0.68
N ALA A 631 -24.40 0.39 -0.73
CA ALA A 631 -24.80 1.28 -1.81
C ALA A 631 -23.86 2.48 -1.95
N ARG A 632 -23.40 3.04 -0.83
CA ARG A 632 -22.43 4.15 -0.78
C ARG A 632 -21.06 3.74 -1.29
N GLN A 633 -20.56 2.55 -0.90
CA GLN A 633 -19.29 2.03 -1.42
C GLN A 633 -19.33 1.81 -2.94
N ILE A 634 -20.41 1.27 -3.45
CA ILE A 634 -20.63 1.09 -4.90
C ILE A 634 -20.66 2.45 -5.62
N TYR A 635 -21.27 3.47 -5.02
CA TYR A 635 -21.22 4.84 -5.55
C TYR A 635 -19.77 5.34 -5.65
N TYR A 636 -18.96 5.19 -4.60
CA TYR A 636 -17.55 5.59 -4.62
C TYR A 636 -16.77 4.86 -5.71
N ILE A 637 -16.92 3.54 -5.83
CA ILE A 637 -16.28 2.74 -6.89
C ILE A 637 -16.63 3.28 -8.28
N LYS A 638 -17.90 3.62 -8.53
CA LYS A 638 -18.34 4.19 -9.81
C LYS A 638 -17.68 5.53 -10.11
N GLU A 639 -17.66 6.44 -9.14
CA GLU A 639 -17.07 7.77 -9.32
C GLU A 639 -15.55 7.66 -9.52
N ILE A 640 -14.86 6.85 -8.70
CA ILE A 640 -13.42 6.58 -8.87
C ILE A 640 -13.15 6.01 -10.27
N ARG A 641 -13.95 5.06 -10.75
CA ARG A 641 -13.77 4.49 -12.10
C ARG A 641 -13.88 5.56 -13.20
N LYS A 642 -14.88 6.46 -13.10
CA LYS A 642 -15.01 7.57 -14.04
C LYS A 642 -13.78 8.48 -14.01
N MET A 643 -13.25 8.80 -12.82
CA MET A 643 -12.05 9.61 -12.67
C MET A 643 -10.84 8.93 -13.33
N LEU A 644 -10.65 7.62 -13.08
CA LEU A 644 -9.56 6.84 -13.68
C LEU A 644 -9.67 6.75 -15.21
N ASP A 645 -10.87 6.58 -15.76
CA ASP A 645 -11.08 6.54 -17.21
C ASP A 645 -10.77 7.87 -17.90
N ASN A 646 -10.86 8.99 -17.17
CA ASN A 646 -10.51 10.33 -17.65
C ASN A 646 -9.07 10.74 -17.29
N SER A 647 -8.33 9.95 -16.52
CA SER A 647 -6.95 10.26 -16.14
C SER A 647 -5.96 9.88 -17.24
N LEU A 648 -4.94 10.73 -17.40
CA LEU A 648 -3.74 10.39 -18.16
C LEU A 648 -2.70 9.87 -17.19
N SER A 649 -2.56 8.54 -17.12
CA SER A 649 -1.64 7.87 -16.21
C SER A 649 -0.17 8.22 -16.47
N GLY A 650 0.63 8.24 -15.40
CA GLY A 650 2.03 8.63 -15.40
C GLY A 650 2.22 10.04 -14.86
N PHE A 651 3.37 10.32 -14.25
CA PHE A 651 3.65 11.60 -13.60
C PHE A 651 3.52 12.80 -14.55
N ASP A 652 3.22 13.94 -13.97
CA ASP A 652 3.31 15.26 -14.61
C ASP A 652 4.61 15.96 -14.19
N PHE A 653 5.16 16.78 -15.10
CA PHE A 653 6.40 17.53 -14.89
C PHE A 653 6.19 19.00 -15.22
N PHE A 654 6.59 19.88 -14.30
CA PHE A 654 6.33 21.31 -14.36
C PHE A 654 7.60 22.12 -14.16
N VAL A 655 7.54 23.39 -14.60
CA VAL A 655 8.59 24.39 -14.38
C VAL A 655 7.98 25.75 -14.04
N SER A 656 8.64 26.46 -13.14
CA SER A 656 8.33 27.86 -12.80
C SER A 656 9.59 28.73 -12.92
N ASN A 657 9.45 29.96 -13.41
CA ASN A 657 10.53 30.95 -13.42
C ASN A 657 10.47 31.89 -12.21
N ASP A 658 9.35 31.91 -11.50
CA ASP A 658 9.09 32.85 -10.40
C ASP A 658 8.80 32.16 -9.06
N GLY A 659 8.72 30.81 -9.05
CA GLY A 659 8.34 30.02 -7.90
C GLY A 659 6.84 30.01 -7.61
N LEU A 660 6.02 30.75 -8.35
CA LEU A 660 4.57 30.87 -8.14
C LEU A 660 3.77 30.32 -9.32
N ASN A 661 4.12 30.72 -10.53
CA ASN A 661 3.40 30.35 -11.72
C ASN A 661 4.09 29.19 -12.45
N PHE A 662 3.42 28.06 -12.49
CA PHE A 662 3.96 26.84 -13.10
C PHE A 662 3.43 26.64 -14.52
N SER A 663 4.30 26.15 -15.39
CA SER A 663 3.97 25.67 -16.72
C SER A 663 4.25 24.18 -16.82
N ARG A 664 3.32 23.41 -17.40
CA ARG A 664 3.49 21.98 -17.58
C ARG A 664 4.43 21.69 -18.75
N ILE A 665 5.52 20.98 -18.51
CA ILE A 665 6.48 20.55 -19.54
C ILE A 665 5.94 19.29 -20.24
N THR A 666 5.56 18.28 -19.45
CA THR A 666 5.02 17.00 -19.96
C THR A 666 3.93 16.46 -19.07
N ARG A 667 3.12 15.56 -19.63
CA ARG A 667 2.18 14.68 -18.93
C ARG A 667 2.56 13.22 -19.21
N ASN A 668 1.92 12.29 -18.53
CA ASN A 668 1.98 10.85 -18.81
C ASN A 668 3.38 10.21 -18.73
N GLY A 669 4.18 10.60 -17.74
CA GLY A 669 5.42 9.89 -17.39
C GLY A 669 6.45 9.83 -18.51
N PHE A 670 6.66 10.91 -19.25
CA PHE A 670 7.52 10.94 -20.45
C PHE A 670 7.06 9.96 -21.55
N ASN A 671 5.76 9.92 -21.83
CA ASN A 671 5.08 8.99 -22.74
C ASN A 671 5.12 7.52 -22.31
N ASP A 672 5.40 7.26 -21.05
CA ASP A 672 5.31 5.94 -20.41
C ASP A 672 4.40 6.02 -19.18
N LYS A 673 3.15 5.59 -19.31
CA LYS A 673 2.16 5.62 -18.22
C LYS A 673 2.59 4.81 -16.97
N PHE A 674 3.61 3.97 -17.08
CA PHE A 674 4.16 3.19 -15.98
C PHE A 674 5.26 3.92 -15.21
N ASN A 675 5.77 5.03 -15.73
CA ASN A 675 6.51 6.02 -14.97
C ASN A 675 5.52 6.80 -14.10
N TYR A 676 5.08 6.20 -13.01
CA TYR A 676 4.04 6.82 -12.18
C TYR A 676 4.57 7.94 -11.29
N GLY A 677 5.88 8.03 -11.10
CA GLY A 677 6.47 9.06 -10.25
C GLY A 677 7.80 9.61 -10.76
N LEU A 678 7.98 10.90 -10.58
CA LEU A 678 9.26 11.57 -10.74
C LEU A 678 9.90 11.66 -9.36
N ARG A 679 10.98 10.85 -9.15
CA ARG A 679 11.43 10.51 -7.80
C ARG A 679 12.66 11.28 -7.34
N THR A 680 13.59 11.58 -8.23
CA THR A 680 14.85 12.24 -7.88
C THR A 680 15.30 13.20 -8.95
N PHE A 681 16.01 14.24 -8.51
CA PHE A 681 16.70 15.20 -9.37
C PHE A 681 18.13 15.40 -8.96
N ILE A 682 19.00 15.69 -9.92
CA ILE A 682 20.31 16.29 -9.72
C ILE A 682 20.47 17.44 -10.72
N SER A 683 20.63 18.64 -10.19
CA SER A 683 21.00 19.82 -10.96
C SER A 683 22.52 19.80 -11.16
N SER A 684 22.97 19.70 -12.39
CA SER A 684 24.38 19.67 -12.78
C SER A 684 24.68 20.77 -13.80
N ASN A 685 25.91 21.15 -13.94
CA ASN A 685 26.34 22.18 -14.91
C ASN A 685 25.98 21.83 -16.37
N ASP A 686 25.81 20.53 -16.68
CA ASP A 686 25.52 20.07 -18.04
C ASP A 686 24.05 19.66 -18.28
N GLY A 687 23.19 19.82 -17.27
CA GLY A 687 21.75 19.53 -17.37
C GLY A 687 21.12 19.06 -16.07
N LEU A 688 19.79 19.00 -16.06
CA LEU A 688 19.01 18.44 -14.96
C LEU A 688 18.83 16.93 -15.18
N TYR A 689 19.41 16.12 -14.30
CA TYR A 689 19.25 14.68 -14.29
C TYR A 689 17.99 14.30 -13.51
N ILE A 690 17.19 13.39 -14.05
CA ILE A 690 15.85 13.07 -13.60
C ILE A 690 15.72 11.55 -13.43
N GLY A 691 15.43 11.11 -12.23
CA GLY A 691 15.17 9.70 -11.91
C GLY A 691 13.68 9.41 -11.74
N THR A 692 13.20 8.34 -12.40
CA THR A 692 11.79 7.95 -12.34
C THR A 692 11.53 6.78 -11.40
N ALA A 693 10.28 6.65 -10.97
CA ALA A 693 9.72 5.49 -10.31
C ALA A 693 8.84 4.72 -11.31
N ASN A 694 9.24 3.48 -11.62
CA ASN A 694 8.52 2.59 -12.52
C ASN A 694 8.63 1.14 -12.01
N PRO A 695 7.77 0.71 -11.08
CA PRO A 695 7.84 -0.62 -10.50
C PRO A 695 7.41 -1.74 -11.47
N PHE A 696 6.86 -1.37 -12.63
CA PHE A 696 6.36 -2.32 -13.61
C PHE A 696 7.45 -2.78 -14.59
N TYR A 697 8.33 -1.84 -14.99
CA TYR A 697 9.32 -2.08 -16.05
C TYR A 697 10.70 -1.52 -15.76
N GLY A 698 10.93 -1.04 -14.54
CA GLY A 698 12.21 -0.52 -14.07
C GLY A 698 12.32 1.00 -14.14
N GLY A 699 12.99 1.57 -13.13
CA GLY A 699 13.29 2.99 -13.03
C GLY A 699 14.18 3.47 -14.18
N GLN A 700 13.97 4.70 -14.61
CA GLN A 700 14.64 5.30 -15.76
C GLN A 700 15.41 6.54 -15.34
N LEU A 701 16.56 6.77 -15.97
CA LEU A 701 17.35 8.00 -15.84
C LEU A 701 17.22 8.82 -17.12
N TRP A 702 16.84 10.09 -16.94
CA TRP A 702 16.67 11.07 -18.01
C TRP A 702 17.54 12.28 -17.77
N LYS A 703 17.79 13.08 -18.81
CA LYS A 703 18.49 14.35 -18.72
C LYS A 703 17.73 15.41 -19.50
N LEU A 704 17.46 16.53 -18.82
CA LEU A 704 16.89 17.73 -19.44
C LEU A 704 18.00 18.74 -19.71
N THR A 705 17.95 19.36 -20.87
CA THR A 705 18.77 20.51 -21.26
C THR A 705 17.89 21.59 -21.86
N GLU A 706 18.23 22.84 -21.67
CA GLU A 706 17.58 23.96 -22.36
C GLU A 706 18.02 24.03 -23.83
N ILE A 707 17.15 24.57 -24.70
CA ILE A 707 17.40 24.78 -26.14
C ILE A 707 18.04 26.13 -26.36
#